data_79a375832fb7f434d6893e94403c2275
#
_entry.id   79a375832fb7f434d6893e94403c2275
#
_cell.length_a   1.000
_cell.length_b   1.000
_cell.length_c   1.000
_cell.angle_alpha   90.00
_cell.angle_beta   90.00
_cell.angle_gamma   90.00
#
_symmetry.space_group_name_H-M   'P 1'
#
loop_
_entity.id
_entity.type
_entity.pdbx_description
1 polymer ?
#
loop_
_entity_poly.entity_id
_entity_poly.type
_entity_poly.pdbx_seq_one_letter_code
_entity_poly.pdbx_strand_id
1 'polypeptide(L)'
;PQMITSLADEKINGTLTFSDMHISLTGKVVFTDVAVSDAQGRRVLDTEEVDVTINPFKAVVSSLSSGDTAGAVDLVDVKTPVLHVWQNPTDKSWNVTKLFKKQSPDQPMALRSNILIHDGTFRVAPAQGKTAVVEKVNGSVSLADYPSVRGDATASVDGQDVSLSVHYMSARDYDIRVKGSGLSANFAASYVPGDTGVSLTEGGVGEYFLHIRESHDGLFAEGQADLNHLGFVYGDYRVSDVTGQIRLFDTDLHLNDVHAKVNDQAVAISGLVKINGNVPVFDLKVDADRVDMGALTVGRDVDVSGTAGYHGRLWGTPSDLGLEGKVILNNVTYSGFTVDSAKADVSYIHHVATLQTLEANLYGGTLQADGRWNSESGDIGATLHADSVSVGDMPGVPSGLGAIISGDFIVGGNTNDLNNVVVQGKAQGNGLSYDGIALDGLSTDVHYGNGILQLTGIHGFVGSGTLRGDFAYSLSDKQTDGNLIITGAPLDMFSGLAGADLRGTVSAVVHVSGTEPIWSMDLNAADGAVNGMGFDNIYGNLHGTGRQIVIDDMTYRYKDGSHRASGSINLDSGILDLRIDTQHARLEQVLKATGKDLTGFTGWVNNTVHISGTTDNPSVEGKVILSYGSVKGYLYDYVQADYRMDNGVWELTNG
;
A
#
# COMPACT_ATOMS: atom_id res chain seq x y z
N PRO A 1 35.27 -60.49 -33.28
CA PRO A 1 33.99 -59.86 -32.92
C PRO A 1 33.27 -60.60 -31.77
N GLN A 2 32.97 -61.88 -31.90
CA GLN A 2 32.18 -62.65 -30.92
C GLN A 2 32.77 -62.66 -29.49
N MET A 3 34.09 -62.65 -29.37
CA MET A 3 34.72 -62.65 -28.06
C MET A 3 34.60 -61.28 -27.36
N ILE A 4 34.58 -60.18 -28.07
CA ILE A 4 34.40 -58.82 -27.56
C ILE A 4 32.96 -58.58 -27.15
N THR A 5 31.97 -58.98 -27.94
CA THR A 5 30.57 -58.89 -27.59
C THR A 5 30.27 -59.76 -26.36
N SER A 6 30.82 -60.94 -26.23
CA SER A 6 30.64 -61.82 -25.05
C SER A 6 31.26 -61.22 -23.79
N LEU A 7 32.39 -60.53 -23.88
CA LEU A 7 33.03 -59.79 -22.78
C LEU A 7 32.19 -58.57 -22.36
N ALA A 8 31.62 -57.87 -23.35
CA ALA A 8 30.71 -56.75 -23.06
C ALA A 8 29.41 -57.27 -22.40
N ASP A 9 28.83 -58.36 -22.87
CA ASP A 9 27.66 -59.00 -22.29
C ASP A 9 27.90 -59.48 -20.82
N GLU A 10 29.13 -59.81 -20.48
CA GLU A 10 29.47 -60.17 -19.08
C GLU A 10 29.49 -58.96 -18.16
N LYS A 11 29.90 -57.81 -18.64
CA LYS A 11 30.13 -56.57 -17.80
C LYS A 11 29.01 -55.53 -17.92
N ILE A 12 28.27 -55.54 -19.02
CA ILE A 12 27.23 -54.52 -19.30
C ILE A 12 25.84 -55.19 -19.06
N ASN A 13 24.93 -54.47 -18.39
CA ASN A 13 23.52 -54.85 -18.27
C ASN A 13 22.74 -54.28 -19.46
N GLY A 14 23.06 -54.82 -20.62
CA GLY A 14 22.57 -54.34 -21.91
C GLY A 14 23.30 -55.03 -23.08
N THR A 15 23.27 -54.43 -24.25
CA THR A 15 23.91 -54.94 -25.46
C THR A 15 24.87 -53.91 -26.10
N LEU A 16 26.02 -54.40 -26.52
CA LEU A 16 27.01 -53.64 -27.30
C LEU A 16 26.94 -54.13 -28.75
N THR A 17 26.80 -53.26 -29.71
CA THR A 17 26.79 -53.53 -31.14
C THR A 17 27.77 -52.59 -31.86
N PHE A 18 28.38 -53.07 -32.96
CA PHE A 18 29.22 -52.26 -33.85
C PHE A 18 29.11 -52.83 -35.25
N SER A 19 29.36 -52.00 -36.29
CA SER A 19 29.28 -52.38 -37.69
C SER A 19 30.56 -53.07 -38.21
N ASP A 20 31.71 -52.55 -37.82
CA ASP A 20 33.02 -53.10 -38.25
C ASP A 20 34.07 -52.96 -37.13
N MET A 21 35.12 -53.76 -37.25
CA MET A 21 36.24 -53.75 -36.32
C MET A 21 37.53 -53.97 -37.09
N HIS A 22 38.46 -53.03 -36.97
CA HIS A 22 39.77 -53.07 -37.58
C HIS A 22 40.88 -53.11 -36.52
N ILE A 23 41.82 -54.06 -36.65
CA ILE A 23 42.94 -54.24 -35.70
C ILE A 23 44.25 -53.90 -36.39
N SER A 24 44.98 -52.95 -35.82
CA SER A 24 46.31 -52.56 -36.29
C SER A 24 47.41 -53.43 -35.62
N LEU A 25 48.49 -53.66 -36.31
CA LEU A 25 49.69 -54.30 -35.78
C LEU A 25 50.34 -53.57 -34.60
N THR A 26 50.01 -52.28 -34.40
CA THR A 26 50.50 -51.46 -33.26
C THR A 26 49.68 -51.60 -31.99
N GLY A 27 48.64 -52.48 -31.96
CA GLY A 27 47.77 -52.68 -30.78
C GLY A 27 46.58 -51.71 -30.73
N LYS A 28 46.31 -50.97 -31.82
CA LYS A 28 45.13 -50.12 -31.93
C LYS A 28 43.96 -50.94 -32.56
N VAL A 29 42.82 -50.93 -31.89
CA VAL A 29 41.59 -51.54 -32.37
C VAL A 29 40.56 -50.42 -32.62
N VAL A 30 40.07 -50.34 -33.81
CA VAL A 30 39.07 -49.33 -34.23
C VAL A 30 37.73 -50.02 -34.40
N PHE A 31 36.69 -49.51 -33.71
CA PHE A 31 35.31 -49.93 -33.91
C PHE A 31 34.53 -48.82 -34.59
N THR A 32 33.69 -49.18 -35.55
CA THR A 32 32.83 -48.19 -36.24
C THR A 32 31.37 -48.46 -35.92
N ASP A 33 30.57 -47.38 -35.90
CA ASP A 33 29.15 -47.37 -35.62
C ASP A 33 28.80 -48.13 -34.30
N VAL A 34 29.45 -47.77 -33.23
CA VAL A 34 29.30 -48.43 -31.93
C VAL A 34 28.06 -47.92 -31.21
N ALA A 35 27.24 -48.87 -30.76
CA ALA A 35 26.07 -48.55 -29.98
C ALA A 35 25.92 -49.42 -28.71
N VAL A 36 25.55 -48.79 -27.63
CA VAL A 36 25.23 -49.42 -26.34
C VAL A 36 23.78 -49.19 -26.02
N SER A 37 23.05 -50.25 -25.74
CA SER A 37 21.67 -50.22 -25.31
C SER A 37 21.50 -50.78 -23.89
N ASP A 38 20.53 -50.32 -23.14
CA ASP A 38 20.19 -50.87 -21.80
C ASP A 38 19.49 -52.25 -21.93
N ALA A 39 19.17 -52.89 -20.78
CA ALA A 39 18.52 -54.18 -20.73
C ALA A 39 17.10 -54.20 -21.37
N GLN A 40 16.52 -53.02 -21.64
CA GLN A 40 15.24 -52.85 -22.30
C GLN A 40 15.42 -52.51 -23.79
N GLY A 41 16.63 -52.50 -24.31
CA GLY A 41 16.95 -52.21 -25.71
C GLY A 41 16.94 -50.70 -26.07
N ARG A 42 16.85 -49.82 -25.09
CA ARG A 42 16.90 -48.37 -25.33
C ARG A 42 18.35 -47.91 -25.50
N ARG A 43 18.62 -47.07 -26.47
CA ARG A 43 19.91 -46.50 -26.75
C ARG A 43 20.43 -45.65 -25.59
N VAL A 44 21.64 -45.95 -25.14
CA VAL A 44 22.34 -45.18 -24.08
C VAL A 44 23.52 -44.41 -24.67
N LEU A 45 24.26 -45.04 -25.60
CA LEU A 45 25.39 -44.45 -26.29
C LEU A 45 25.37 -44.86 -27.78
N ASP A 46 25.57 -43.90 -28.63
CA ASP A 46 25.86 -44.07 -30.05
C ASP A 46 27.15 -43.28 -30.36
N THR A 47 28.04 -43.83 -31.15
CA THR A 47 29.25 -43.14 -31.60
C THR A 47 29.73 -43.68 -32.95
N GLU A 48 30.29 -42.78 -33.78
CA GLU A 48 30.75 -43.14 -35.11
C GLU A 48 32.02 -44.02 -35.02
N GLU A 49 32.95 -43.73 -34.11
CA GLU A 49 34.20 -44.44 -33.99
C GLU A 49 34.67 -44.52 -32.56
N VAL A 50 35.18 -45.67 -32.16
CA VAL A 50 35.85 -45.90 -30.88
C VAL A 50 37.22 -46.51 -31.17
N ASP A 51 38.25 -45.80 -30.81
CA ASP A 51 39.65 -46.25 -30.89
C ASP A 51 40.09 -46.80 -29.56
N VAL A 52 40.44 -48.04 -29.48
CA VAL A 52 40.98 -48.68 -28.27
C VAL A 52 42.46 -49.00 -28.47
N THR A 53 43.29 -48.39 -27.64
CA THR A 53 44.74 -48.68 -27.62
C THR A 53 45.02 -49.69 -26.55
N ILE A 54 45.53 -50.84 -26.98
CA ILE A 54 45.92 -51.98 -26.11
C ILE A 54 47.43 -52.05 -26.00
N ASN A 55 47.93 -52.14 -24.77
CA ASN A 55 49.36 -52.37 -24.54
C ASN A 55 49.66 -53.88 -24.71
N PRO A 56 50.40 -54.26 -25.76
CA PRO A 56 50.63 -55.67 -26.06
C PRO A 56 51.37 -56.43 -24.94
N PHE A 57 52.28 -55.72 -24.26
CA PHE A 57 53.03 -56.32 -23.16
C PHE A 57 52.15 -56.57 -21.94
N LYS A 58 51.35 -55.62 -21.55
CA LYS A 58 50.36 -55.79 -20.49
C LYS A 58 49.32 -56.86 -20.82
N ALA A 59 48.90 -56.96 -22.08
CA ALA A 59 47.94 -57.96 -22.54
C ALA A 59 48.49 -59.39 -22.35
N VAL A 60 49.76 -59.63 -22.69
CA VAL A 60 50.42 -60.92 -22.49
C VAL A 60 50.59 -61.25 -21.01
N VAL A 61 51.02 -60.30 -20.17
CA VAL A 61 51.21 -60.49 -18.73
C VAL A 61 49.86 -60.75 -18.04
N SER A 62 48.82 -59.98 -18.37
CA SER A 62 47.48 -60.16 -17.79
C SER A 62 46.85 -61.49 -18.20
N SER A 63 47.04 -61.92 -19.42
CA SER A 63 46.53 -63.20 -19.90
C SER A 63 47.20 -64.43 -19.19
N LEU A 64 48.45 -64.25 -18.80
CA LEU A 64 49.23 -65.28 -18.11
C LEU A 64 48.98 -65.29 -16.58
N SER A 65 48.57 -64.17 -15.98
CA SER A 65 48.45 -64.03 -14.51
C SER A 65 47.03 -64.08 -13.98
N SER A 66 46.08 -63.43 -14.65
CA SER A 66 44.70 -63.28 -14.17
C SER A 66 43.62 -63.68 -15.17
N GLY A 67 43.94 -63.94 -16.44
CA GLY A 67 42.98 -64.19 -17.50
C GLY A 67 42.16 -62.99 -17.91
N ASP A 68 42.35 -61.81 -17.27
CA ASP A 68 41.61 -60.58 -17.53
C ASP A 68 42.47 -59.59 -18.38
N THR A 69 42.11 -59.45 -19.63
CA THR A 69 42.80 -58.59 -20.57
C THR A 69 42.36 -57.13 -20.53
N ALA A 70 41.32 -56.78 -19.76
CA ALA A 70 40.82 -55.42 -19.64
C ALA A 70 41.83 -54.44 -19.01
N GLY A 71 42.74 -54.92 -18.15
CA GLY A 71 43.87 -54.13 -17.63
C GLY A 71 44.96 -53.78 -18.65
N ALA A 72 44.90 -54.34 -19.86
CA ALA A 72 45.81 -54.01 -20.94
C ALA A 72 45.35 -52.82 -21.81
N VAL A 73 44.14 -52.30 -21.60
CA VAL A 73 43.63 -51.12 -22.32
C VAL A 73 44.22 -49.86 -21.69
N ASP A 74 45.05 -49.15 -22.45
CA ASP A 74 45.69 -47.92 -22.00
C ASP A 74 44.85 -46.67 -22.34
N LEU A 75 44.15 -46.63 -23.49
CA LEU A 75 43.37 -45.50 -23.96
C LEU A 75 42.12 -45.98 -24.71
N VAL A 76 41.00 -45.33 -24.46
CA VAL A 76 39.79 -45.44 -25.24
C VAL A 76 39.44 -44.02 -25.77
N ASP A 77 39.45 -43.84 -27.06
CA ASP A 77 39.19 -42.55 -27.73
C ASP A 77 37.86 -42.68 -28.46
N VAL A 78 36.86 -41.86 -28.05
CA VAL A 78 35.48 -41.91 -28.51
C VAL A 78 35.18 -40.66 -29.32
N LYS A 79 34.79 -40.81 -30.58
CA LYS A 79 34.53 -39.72 -31.52
C LYS A 79 33.05 -39.51 -31.72
N THR A 80 32.62 -38.27 -31.60
CA THR A 80 31.23 -37.84 -31.80
C THR A 80 30.18 -38.68 -31.05
N PRO A 81 30.41 -39.01 -29.75
CA PRO A 81 29.43 -39.80 -29.01
C PRO A 81 28.15 -39.03 -28.77
N VAL A 82 26.99 -39.70 -28.93
CA VAL A 82 25.71 -39.24 -28.47
C VAL A 82 25.33 -40.07 -27.24
N LEU A 83 25.37 -39.44 -26.05
CA LEU A 83 25.06 -40.09 -24.79
C LEU A 83 23.64 -39.70 -24.33
N HIS A 84 22.78 -40.67 -24.08
CA HIS A 84 21.43 -40.50 -23.58
C HIS A 84 21.36 -40.87 -22.09
N VAL A 85 21.25 -39.86 -21.24
CA VAL A 85 21.15 -40.00 -19.79
C VAL A 85 19.73 -39.63 -19.35
N TRP A 86 19.03 -40.55 -18.72
CA TRP A 86 17.70 -40.27 -18.17
C TRP A 86 17.57 -40.78 -16.75
N GLN A 87 16.76 -40.09 -15.99
CA GLN A 87 16.44 -40.44 -14.61
C GLN A 87 15.12 -41.23 -14.57
N ASN A 88 15.11 -42.31 -13.84
CA ASN A 88 13.91 -43.11 -13.64
C ASN A 88 12.86 -42.31 -12.79
N PRO A 89 11.62 -42.15 -13.25
CA PRO A 89 10.61 -41.38 -12.49
C PRO A 89 10.28 -41.98 -11.12
N THR A 90 10.41 -43.30 -10.96
CA THR A 90 9.99 -44.03 -9.75
C THR A 90 11.06 -44.01 -8.66
N ASP A 91 12.29 -44.46 -9.00
CA ASP A 91 13.38 -44.62 -8.02
C ASP A 91 14.45 -43.52 -8.09
N LYS A 92 14.24 -42.51 -8.96
CA LYS A 92 15.16 -41.40 -9.21
C LYS A 92 16.59 -41.79 -9.61
N SER A 93 16.84 -43.08 -9.91
CA SER A 93 18.16 -43.52 -10.40
C SER A 93 18.42 -43.14 -11.84
N TRP A 94 19.67 -42.88 -12.17
CA TRP A 94 20.09 -42.57 -13.54
C TRP A 94 20.33 -43.87 -14.33
N ASN A 95 19.96 -43.95 -15.61
CA ASN A 95 20.15 -45.14 -16.44
C ASN A 95 21.61 -45.55 -16.54
N VAL A 96 22.54 -44.64 -16.62
CA VAL A 96 23.98 -44.88 -16.73
C VAL A 96 24.51 -45.62 -15.52
N THR A 97 23.96 -45.45 -14.29
CA THR A 97 24.39 -46.13 -13.08
C THR A 97 23.94 -47.61 -13.06
N LYS A 98 22.95 -47.97 -13.86
CA LYS A 98 22.43 -49.35 -14.01
C LYS A 98 23.01 -50.07 -15.22
N LEU A 99 23.75 -49.39 -16.05
CA LEU A 99 24.30 -49.93 -17.30
C LEU A 99 25.40 -50.99 -17.01
N PHE A 100 26.12 -50.87 -15.89
CA PHE A 100 27.13 -51.82 -15.51
C PHE A 100 26.56 -52.86 -14.54
N LYS A 101 26.86 -54.14 -14.77
CA LYS A 101 26.50 -55.20 -13.82
C LYS A 101 27.27 -55.00 -12.52
N LYS A 102 26.59 -55.16 -11.37
CA LYS A 102 27.24 -55.11 -10.08
C LYS A 102 28.30 -56.22 -9.99
N GLN A 103 29.54 -55.83 -9.87
CA GLN A 103 30.62 -56.77 -9.65
C GLN A 103 30.69 -57.16 -8.17
N SER A 104 31.20 -58.37 -7.89
CA SER A 104 31.50 -58.80 -6.52
C SER A 104 32.52 -57.84 -5.91
N PRO A 105 32.46 -57.56 -4.59
CA PRO A 105 33.44 -56.72 -3.90
C PRO A 105 34.89 -57.18 -4.09
N ASP A 106 35.07 -58.44 -4.37
CA ASP A 106 36.40 -59.11 -4.53
C ASP A 106 36.97 -59.02 -5.96
N GLN A 107 36.22 -58.49 -6.92
CA GLN A 107 36.70 -58.30 -8.28
C GLN A 107 36.60 -56.81 -8.66
N PRO A 108 37.64 -56.03 -8.43
CA PRO A 108 37.66 -54.62 -8.87
C PRO A 108 37.56 -54.53 -10.37
N MET A 109 36.91 -53.47 -10.85
CA MET A 109 36.83 -53.12 -12.28
C MET A 109 38.24 -53.13 -12.86
N ALA A 110 38.50 -54.01 -13.83
CA ALA A 110 39.85 -54.24 -14.38
C ALA A 110 40.27 -53.14 -15.38
N LEU A 111 39.33 -52.34 -15.86
CA LEU A 111 39.60 -51.27 -16.79
C LEU A 111 40.30 -50.10 -16.12
N ARG A 112 41.61 -49.99 -16.31
CA ARG A 112 42.46 -48.88 -15.80
C ARG A 112 43.01 -48.09 -16.97
N SER A 113 42.14 -47.36 -17.69
CA SER A 113 42.46 -46.64 -18.89
C SER A 113 42.06 -45.18 -18.81
N ASN A 114 42.56 -44.39 -19.73
CA ASN A 114 42.05 -43.06 -19.96
C ASN A 114 41.00 -43.11 -21.10
N ILE A 115 39.93 -42.38 -20.98
CA ILE A 115 38.88 -42.21 -21.98
C ILE A 115 38.99 -40.81 -22.46
N LEU A 116 39.14 -40.60 -23.77
CA LEU A 116 39.03 -39.31 -24.45
C LEU A 116 37.67 -39.23 -25.14
N ILE A 117 37.08 -38.06 -25.11
CA ILE A 117 35.80 -37.75 -25.76
C ILE A 117 36.04 -36.56 -26.70
N HIS A 118 35.65 -36.71 -27.95
CA HIS A 118 35.76 -35.68 -28.95
C HIS A 118 34.39 -35.36 -29.55
N ASP A 119 34.00 -34.08 -29.48
CA ASP A 119 32.78 -33.53 -30.08
C ASP A 119 31.50 -34.30 -29.72
N GLY A 120 31.37 -34.68 -28.46
CA GLY A 120 30.22 -35.45 -27.93
C GLY A 120 28.95 -34.59 -27.77
N THR A 121 27.81 -35.27 -27.83
CA THR A 121 26.50 -34.68 -27.50
C THR A 121 25.87 -35.47 -26.38
N PHE A 122 25.60 -34.82 -25.23
CA PHE A 122 24.96 -35.47 -24.09
C PHE A 122 23.54 -34.97 -23.93
N ARG A 123 22.57 -35.87 -23.91
CA ARG A 123 21.16 -35.58 -23.72
C ARG A 123 20.74 -36.05 -22.34
N VAL A 124 20.52 -35.10 -21.44
CA VAL A 124 20.23 -35.39 -20.03
C VAL A 124 18.74 -35.10 -19.76
N ALA A 125 17.98 -36.15 -19.50
CA ALA A 125 16.55 -36.09 -19.21
C ALA A 125 16.30 -36.39 -17.73
N PRO A 126 16.11 -35.39 -16.85
CA PRO A 126 15.72 -35.60 -15.45
C PRO A 126 14.31 -36.18 -15.39
N ALA A 127 13.96 -36.79 -14.23
CA ALA A 127 12.63 -37.35 -14.01
C ALA A 127 11.50 -36.30 -14.04
N GLN A 128 11.85 -35.04 -13.75
CA GLN A 128 11.01 -33.85 -13.86
C GLN A 128 11.81 -32.77 -14.58
N GLY A 129 11.18 -32.06 -15.50
CA GLY A 129 11.80 -31.02 -16.32
C GLY A 129 12.04 -31.45 -17.79
N LYS A 130 12.64 -30.57 -18.57
CA LYS A 130 12.96 -30.80 -19.97
C LYS A 130 14.34 -31.47 -20.11
N THR A 131 14.53 -32.18 -21.23
CA THR A 131 15.85 -32.74 -21.59
C THR A 131 16.84 -31.62 -21.87
N ALA A 132 17.95 -31.58 -21.14
CA ALA A 132 19.08 -30.73 -21.46
C ALA A 132 19.92 -31.35 -22.56
N VAL A 133 20.40 -30.52 -23.47
CA VAL A 133 21.35 -30.93 -24.50
C VAL A 133 22.66 -30.21 -24.23
N VAL A 134 23.72 -30.99 -24.01
CA VAL A 134 25.10 -30.53 -23.84
C VAL A 134 25.88 -30.93 -25.09
N GLU A 135 26.33 -29.97 -25.85
CA GLU A 135 26.95 -30.18 -27.15
C GLU A 135 28.47 -29.94 -27.08
N LYS A 136 29.19 -30.38 -28.15
CA LYS A 136 30.62 -30.18 -28.28
C LYS A 136 31.42 -30.61 -27.04
N VAL A 137 31.03 -31.72 -26.43
CA VAL A 137 31.70 -32.24 -25.27
C VAL A 137 33.07 -32.77 -25.69
N ASN A 138 34.11 -32.12 -25.20
CA ASN A 138 35.50 -32.53 -25.39
C ASN A 138 36.13 -32.69 -24.01
N GLY A 139 36.71 -33.85 -23.75
CA GLY A 139 37.25 -34.08 -22.43
C GLY A 139 37.95 -35.42 -22.26
N SER A 140 38.41 -35.64 -21.03
CA SER A 140 39.09 -36.88 -20.65
C SER A 140 38.55 -37.39 -19.35
N VAL A 141 38.46 -38.70 -19.20
CA VAL A 141 38.16 -39.41 -17.93
C VAL A 141 39.29 -40.41 -17.65
N SER A 142 39.94 -40.27 -16.52
CA SER A 142 41.01 -41.21 -16.09
C SER A 142 40.48 -42.19 -15.08
N LEU A 143 40.56 -43.45 -15.42
CA LEU A 143 40.30 -44.61 -14.55
C LEU A 143 41.57 -45.28 -14.09
N ALA A 144 42.77 -44.70 -14.36
CA ALA A 144 44.07 -45.28 -14.05
C ALA A 144 44.21 -45.62 -12.57
N ASP A 145 43.69 -44.78 -11.68
CA ASP A 145 43.77 -44.89 -10.23
C ASP A 145 42.46 -45.36 -9.63
N TYR A 146 41.63 -46.11 -10.34
CA TYR A 146 40.36 -46.62 -9.83
C TYR A 146 40.51 -47.26 -8.46
N PRO A 147 39.67 -46.95 -7.43
CA PRO A 147 38.33 -46.28 -7.54
C PRO A 147 38.35 -44.75 -7.68
N SER A 148 39.50 -44.10 -7.65
CA SER A 148 39.61 -42.71 -7.97
C SER A 148 39.34 -42.47 -9.46
N VAL A 149 38.33 -41.65 -9.78
CA VAL A 149 37.98 -41.24 -11.14
C VAL A 149 38.19 -39.73 -11.29
N ARG A 150 39.00 -39.31 -12.27
CA ARG A 150 39.20 -37.92 -12.56
C ARG A 150 38.71 -37.64 -13.99
N GLY A 151 37.96 -36.54 -14.13
CA GLY A 151 37.48 -36.13 -15.45
C GLY A 151 37.52 -34.62 -15.61
N ASP A 152 37.98 -34.18 -16.78
CA ASP A 152 37.93 -32.79 -17.18
C ASP A 152 37.27 -32.71 -18.55
N ALA A 153 36.34 -31.79 -18.72
CA ALA A 153 35.64 -31.58 -19.99
C ALA A 153 35.33 -30.12 -20.23
N THR A 154 35.30 -29.78 -21.50
CA THR A 154 34.67 -28.55 -22.01
C THR A 154 33.47 -28.95 -22.85
N ALA A 155 32.44 -28.12 -22.85
CA ALA A 155 31.20 -28.38 -23.56
C ALA A 155 30.51 -27.06 -23.91
N SER A 156 29.45 -27.15 -24.71
CA SER A 156 28.57 -26.04 -24.99
C SER A 156 27.18 -26.35 -24.39
N VAL A 157 26.67 -25.44 -23.55
CA VAL A 157 25.32 -25.49 -22.98
C VAL A 157 24.61 -24.20 -23.34
N ASP A 158 23.44 -24.27 -23.94
CA ASP A 158 22.70 -23.12 -24.45
C ASP A 158 23.55 -22.23 -25.40
N GLY A 159 24.45 -22.87 -26.17
CA GLY A 159 25.39 -22.20 -27.11
C GLY A 159 26.58 -21.53 -26.43
N GLN A 160 26.79 -21.67 -25.13
CA GLN A 160 27.86 -21.06 -24.35
C GLN A 160 28.84 -22.10 -23.82
N ASP A 161 30.06 -21.71 -23.68
CA ASP A 161 31.14 -22.60 -23.24
C ASP A 161 31.04 -22.87 -21.71
N VAL A 162 31.10 -24.15 -21.33
CA VAL A 162 31.10 -24.63 -19.96
C VAL A 162 32.29 -25.57 -19.76
N SER A 163 32.97 -25.44 -18.64
CA SER A 163 34.03 -26.39 -18.22
C SER A 163 33.54 -27.16 -16.96
N LEU A 164 33.87 -28.42 -16.96
CA LEU A 164 33.57 -29.35 -15.87
C LEU A 164 34.85 -30.06 -15.43
N SER A 165 35.10 -30.10 -14.12
CA SER A 165 36.15 -30.93 -13.52
C SER A 165 35.53 -31.78 -12.44
N VAL A 166 35.81 -33.08 -12.44
CA VAL A 166 35.26 -34.04 -11.50
C VAL A 166 36.39 -34.88 -10.94
N HIS A 167 36.42 -35.01 -9.61
CA HIS A 167 37.20 -35.99 -8.92
C HIS A 167 36.28 -36.81 -8.02
N TYR A 168 36.08 -38.07 -8.30
CA TYR A 168 35.17 -38.95 -7.62
C TYR A 168 35.91 -40.14 -7.02
N MET A 169 35.78 -40.39 -5.72
CA MET A 169 36.33 -41.55 -5.00
C MET A 169 35.21 -42.48 -4.58
N SER A 170 34.09 -41.94 -4.11
CA SER A 170 32.89 -42.66 -3.68
C SER A 170 31.67 -41.73 -3.66
N ALA A 171 30.48 -42.29 -3.36
CA ALA A 171 29.25 -41.52 -3.20
C ALA A 171 29.30 -40.50 -2.03
N ARG A 172 30.31 -40.59 -1.15
CA ARG A 172 30.52 -39.64 -0.03
C ARG A 172 31.93 -39.02 -0.06
N ASP A 173 32.61 -39.08 -1.20
CA ASP A 173 33.92 -38.48 -1.40
C ASP A 173 34.06 -38.12 -2.85
N TYR A 174 33.73 -36.87 -3.16
CA TYR A 174 33.81 -36.27 -4.53
C TYR A 174 34.03 -34.76 -4.50
N ASP A 175 34.60 -34.26 -5.56
CA ASP A 175 34.82 -32.83 -5.85
C ASP A 175 34.38 -32.57 -7.29
N ILE A 176 33.41 -31.65 -7.48
CA ILE A 176 32.83 -31.29 -8.75
C ILE A 176 32.91 -29.78 -8.91
N ARG A 177 33.55 -29.33 -10.00
CA ARG A 177 33.68 -27.92 -10.34
C ARG A 177 33.07 -27.66 -11.71
N VAL A 178 32.18 -26.69 -11.78
CA VAL A 178 31.55 -26.22 -13.00
C VAL A 178 31.87 -24.73 -13.16
N LYS A 179 32.29 -24.31 -14.31
CA LYS A 179 32.50 -22.91 -14.66
C LYS A 179 31.97 -22.66 -16.07
N GLY A 180 31.26 -21.55 -16.22
CA GLY A 180 30.74 -21.17 -17.55
C GLY A 180 30.21 -19.73 -17.56
N SER A 181 29.57 -19.39 -18.67
CA SER A 181 28.96 -18.07 -18.87
C SER A 181 27.72 -18.16 -19.74
N GLY A 182 26.85 -17.15 -19.65
CA GLY A 182 25.79 -16.90 -20.62
C GLY A 182 24.59 -17.85 -20.59
N LEU A 183 24.21 -18.43 -19.45
CA LEU A 183 22.99 -19.24 -19.35
C LEU A 183 21.75 -18.36 -19.46
N SER A 184 20.89 -18.65 -20.46
CA SER A 184 19.64 -17.91 -20.64
C SER A 184 18.57 -18.30 -19.62
N ALA A 185 17.66 -17.35 -19.29
CA ALA A 185 16.49 -17.61 -18.46
C ALA A 185 15.60 -18.71 -19.07
N ASN A 186 15.48 -18.77 -20.40
CA ASN A 186 14.72 -19.81 -21.08
C ASN A 186 15.29 -21.22 -20.88
N PHE A 187 16.61 -21.36 -20.85
CA PHE A 187 17.27 -22.61 -20.52
C PHE A 187 17.04 -22.95 -19.04
N ALA A 188 17.31 -22.01 -18.13
CA ALA A 188 17.16 -22.19 -16.70
C ALA A 188 15.69 -22.48 -16.29
N ALA A 189 14.70 -21.87 -16.93
CA ALA A 189 13.29 -22.08 -16.68
C ALA A 189 12.88 -23.57 -16.79
N SER A 190 13.61 -24.33 -17.63
CA SER A 190 13.34 -25.76 -17.79
C SER A 190 13.67 -26.61 -16.55
N TYR A 191 14.45 -26.06 -15.61
CA TYR A 191 14.95 -26.75 -14.41
C TYR A 191 14.38 -26.14 -13.12
N VAL A 192 13.63 -25.03 -13.17
CA VAL A 192 12.92 -24.47 -12.01
C VAL A 192 11.75 -25.39 -11.70
N PRO A 193 11.64 -25.95 -10.47
CA PRO A 193 10.50 -26.77 -10.10
C PRO A 193 9.20 -25.98 -10.17
N GLY A 194 8.15 -26.60 -10.75
CA GLY A 194 6.86 -25.92 -10.99
C GLY A 194 6.09 -25.54 -9.71
N ASP A 195 6.46 -26.12 -8.58
CA ASP A 195 5.88 -25.86 -7.25
C ASP A 195 6.47 -24.59 -6.57
N THR A 196 7.53 -24.01 -7.13
CA THR A 196 8.13 -22.78 -6.60
C THR A 196 7.29 -21.52 -6.84
N GLY A 197 6.34 -21.56 -7.77
CA GLY A 197 5.56 -20.39 -8.22
C GLY A 197 6.38 -19.34 -8.98
N VAL A 198 7.66 -19.63 -9.29
CA VAL A 198 8.56 -18.73 -10.04
C VAL A 198 8.56 -19.12 -11.51
N SER A 199 8.34 -18.16 -12.39
CA SER A 199 8.44 -18.30 -13.84
C SER A 199 9.48 -17.35 -14.38
N LEU A 200 10.63 -17.86 -14.87
CA LEU A 200 11.67 -17.05 -15.51
C LEU A 200 11.18 -16.56 -16.87
N THR A 201 11.42 -15.30 -17.20
CA THR A 201 10.89 -14.66 -18.42
C THR A 201 11.94 -14.15 -19.38
N GLU A 202 13.03 -13.55 -18.89
CA GLU A 202 14.02 -12.87 -19.73
C GLU A 202 15.40 -12.83 -19.05
N GLY A 203 16.43 -12.44 -19.80
CA GLY A 203 17.81 -12.30 -19.31
C GLY A 203 18.47 -13.64 -19.05
N GLY A 204 19.32 -13.69 -18.04
CA GLY A 204 20.03 -14.91 -17.67
C GLY A 204 21.11 -14.68 -16.63
N VAL A 205 22.07 -15.59 -16.64
CA VAL A 205 23.26 -15.58 -15.79
C VAL A 205 24.48 -15.30 -16.67
N GLY A 206 25.28 -14.34 -16.29
CA GLY A 206 26.55 -14.03 -16.95
C GLY A 206 27.63 -15.07 -16.63
N GLU A 207 28.72 -14.64 -16.01
CA GLU A 207 29.71 -15.58 -15.51
C GLU A 207 29.23 -16.32 -14.27
N TYR A 208 29.53 -17.62 -14.20
CA TYR A 208 29.20 -18.42 -13.01
C TYR A 208 30.26 -19.49 -12.77
N PHE A 209 30.41 -19.84 -11.49
CA PHE A 209 31.08 -21.06 -11.08
C PHE A 209 30.30 -21.74 -9.94
N LEU A 210 30.41 -23.06 -9.88
CA LEU A 210 29.88 -23.88 -8.80
C LEU A 210 30.90 -24.95 -8.43
N HIS A 211 31.22 -25.06 -7.16
CA HIS A 211 32.11 -26.07 -6.60
C HIS A 211 31.34 -26.83 -5.52
N ILE A 212 31.14 -28.12 -5.72
CA ILE A 212 30.47 -29.01 -4.79
C ILE A 212 31.48 -30.08 -4.36
N ARG A 213 31.68 -30.21 -3.08
CA ARG A 213 32.56 -31.21 -2.49
C ARG A 213 31.83 -31.95 -1.36
N GLU A 214 31.84 -33.27 -1.41
CA GLU A 214 31.45 -34.09 -0.29
C GLU A 214 32.68 -34.83 0.20
N SER A 215 32.87 -34.90 1.51
CA SER A 215 33.96 -35.58 2.20
C SER A 215 33.46 -36.14 3.53
N HIS A 216 34.37 -36.74 4.33
CA HIS A 216 34.05 -37.19 5.68
C HIS A 216 33.47 -36.07 6.57
N ASP A 217 33.82 -34.82 6.29
CA ASP A 217 33.36 -33.63 7.06
C ASP A 217 31.97 -33.13 6.63
N GLY A 218 31.37 -33.74 5.59
CA GLY A 218 30.07 -33.44 5.06
C GLY A 218 30.07 -32.84 3.64
N LEU A 219 28.91 -32.44 3.21
CA LEU A 219 28.68 -31.77 1.94
C LEU A 219 28.99 -30.28 2.09
N PHE A 220 29.81 -29.74 1.19
CA PHE A 220 30.14 -28.33 1.07
C PHE A 220 29.86 -27.87 -0.34
N ALA A 221 29.23 -26.71 -0.48
CA ALA A 221 28.96 -26.07 -1.77
C ALA A 221 29.39 -24.61 -1.72
N GLU A 222 30.14 -24.16 -2.73
CA GLU A 222 30.41 -22.75 -2.96
C GLU A 222 30.18 -22.40 -4.42
N GLY A 223 29.76 -21.16 -4.68
CA GLY A 223 29.50 -20.71 -6.02
C GLY A 223 29.34 -19.21 -6.12
N GLN A 224 29.38 -18.74 -7.34
CA GLN A 224 29.10 -17.35 -7.67
C GLN A 224 28.39 -17.30 -9.02
N ALA A 225 27.47 -16.35 -9.17
CA ALA A 225 26.84 -16.08 -10.44
C ALA A 225 26.58 -14.58 -10.58
N ASP A 226 26.90 -14.04 -11.73
CA ASP A 226 26.57 -12.66 -12.09
C ASP A 226 25.22 -12.66 -12.81
N LEU A 227 24.27 -11.91 -12.29
CA LEU A 227 22.91 -11.78 -12.86
C LEU A 227 22.95 -10.76 -14.01
N ASN A 228 22.36 -11.13 -15.13
CA ASN A 228 22.38 -10.32 -16.33
C ASN A 228 20.96 -10.09 -16.84
N HIS A 229 20.35 -8.97 -16.39
CA HIS A 229 19.01 -8.55 -16.77
C HIS A 229 17.98 -9.68 -16.61
N LEU A 230 18.11 -10.49 -15.54
CA LEU A 230 17.22 -11.61 -15.28
C LEU A 230 15.81 -11.09 -14.94
N GLY A 231 14.80 -11.70 -15.56
CA GLY A 231 13.41 -11.43 -15.27
C GLY A 231 12.65 -12.67 -14.83
N PHE A 232 11.69 -12.50 -13.92
CA PHE A 232 10.80 -13.56 -13.48
C PHE A 232 9.47 -13.00 -12.98
N VAL A 233 8.46 -13.87 -12.91
CA VAL A 233 7.15 -13.59 -12.32
C VAL A 233 6.98 -14.49 -11.09
N TYR A 234 6.49 -13.91 -10.00
CA TYR A 234 6.12 -14.61 -8.77
C TYR A 234 4.76 -14.10 -8.26
N GLY A 235 3.72 -14.91 -8.36
CA GLY A 235 2.35 -14.48 -8.11
C GLY A 235 1.97 -13.31 -9.02
N ASP A 236 1.52 -12.21 -8.44
CA ASP A 236 1.13 -10.99 -9.15
C ASP A 236 2.31 -10.01 -9.38
N TYR A 237 3.50 -10.37 -8.93
CA TYR A 237 4.68 -9.51 -9.03
C TYR A 237 5.54 -9.90 -10.23
N ARG A 238 5.78 -8.93 -11.10
CA ARG A 238 6.77 -9.03 -12.17
C ARG A 238 8.08 -8.41 -11.70
N VAL A 239 9.13 -9.22 -11.67
CA VAL A 239 10.49 -8.77 -11.40
C VAL A 239 11.26 -8.78 -12.70
N SER A 240 11.89 -7.68 -13.05
CA SER A 240 12.65 -7.52 -14.29
C SER A 240 13.97 -6.80 -14.04
N ASP A 241 14.83 -6.84 -15.03
CA ASP A 241 16.11 -6.10 -15.04
C ASP A 241 17.01 -6.42 -13.83
N VAL A 242 16.96 -7.68 -13.35
CA VAL A 242 17.76 -8.09 -12.20
C VAL A 242 19.22 -8.21 -12.60
N THR A 243 20.04 -7.36 -11.99
CA THR A 243 21.49 -7.32 -12.17
C THR A 243 22.18 -7.38 -10.81
N GLY A 244 23.46 -7.75 -10.78
CA GLY A 244 24.22 -7.88 -9.55
C GLY A 244 24.89 -9.24 -9.44
N GLN A 245 25.37 -9.58 -8.26
CA GLN A 245 26.09 -10.83 -8.03
C GLN A 245 25.48 -11.61 -6.86
N ILE A 246 25.34 -12.90 -7.05
CA ILE A 246 25.00 -13.85 -5.98
C ILE A 246 26.20 -14.76 -5.67
N ARG A 247 26.44 -15.05 -4.41
CA ARG A 247 27.44 -15.97 -3.94
C ARG A 247 26.83 -17.00 -3.00
N LEU A 248 27.06 -18.25 -3.28
CA LEU A 248 26.69 -19.37 -2.42
C LEU A 248 27.91 -19.78 -1.60
N PHE A 249 27.72 -19.95 -0.31
CA PHE A 249 28.71 -20.54 0.56
C PHE A 249 27.98 -21.50 1.53
N ASP A 250 28.10 -22.76 1.29
CA ASP A 250 27.36 -23.84 1.92
C ASP A 250 25.83 -23.68 1.76
N THR A 251 25.12 -23.23 2.78
CA THR A 251 23.68 -22.95 2.76
C THR A 251 23.36 -21.45 2.72
N ASP A 252 24.40 -20.62 2.72
CA ASP A 252 24.29 -19.17 2.78
C ASP A 252 24.40 -18.54 1.39
N LEU A 253 23.32 -17.93 0.91
CA LEU A 253 23.27 -17.18 -0.34
C LEU A 253 23.42 -15.68 -0.05
N HIS A 254 24.56 -15.13 -0.46
CA HIS A 254 24.85 -13.71 -0.34
C HIS A 254 24.42 -12.98 -1.59
N LEU A 255 23.62 -11.94 -1.43
CA LEU A 255 23.22 -11.00 -2.46
C LEU A 255 24.13 -9.77 -2.38
N ASN A 256 24.89 -9.52 -3.45
CA ASN A 256 25.83 -8.42 -3.52
C ASN A 256 25.37 -7.43 -4.59
N ASP A 257 24.93 -6.26 -4.12
CA ASP A 257 24.55 -5.13 -5.00
C ASP A 257 23.55 -5.55 -6.09
N VAL A 258 22.48 -6.24 -5.67
CA VAL A 258 21.43 -6.72 -6.57
C VAL A 258 20.44 -5.59 -6.81
N HIS A 259 20.33 -5.15 -8.06
CA HIS A 259 19.36 -4.18 -8.53
C HIS A 259 18.29 -4.90 -9.34
N ALA A 260 17.04 -4.48 -9.15
CA ALA A 260 15.89 -5.07 -9.84
C ALA A 260 14.79 -4.03 -10.03
N LYS A 261 13.80 -4.36 -10.87
CA LYS A 261 12.53 -3.65 -10.95
C LYS A 261 11.40 -4.60 -10.57
N VAL A 262 10.60 -4.21 -9.58
CA VAL A 262 9.38 -4.92 -9.17
C VAL A 262 8.19 -4.12 -9.66
N ASN A 263 7.39 -4.67 -10.58
CA ASN A 263 6.33 -3.94 -11.28
C ASN A 263 6.82 -2.57 -11.80
N ASP A 264 7.97 -2.58 -12.47
CA ASP A 264 8.69 -1.43 -13.03
C ASP A 264 9.26 -0.42 -11.98
N GLN A 265 9.18 -0.74 -10.68
CA GLN A 265 9.73 0.07 -9.60
C GLN A 265 11.14 -0.39 -9.23
N ALA A 266 12.10 0.51 -9.27
CA ALA A 266 13.51 0.20 -8.99
C ALA A 266 13.73 -0.11 -7.50
N VAL A 267 14.45 -1.18 -7.21
CA VAL A 267 14.85 -1.60 -5.87
C VAL A 267 16.28 -2.15 -5.89
N ALA A 268 17.05 -1.82 -4.88
CA ALA A 268 18.36 -2.40 -4.61
C ALA A 268 18.30 -3.27 -3.35
N ILE A 269 18.90 -4.46 -3.43
CA ILE A 269 18.87 -5.46 -2.38
C ILE A 269 20.28 -5.99 -2.15
N SER A 270 20.70 -6.07 -0.91
CA SER A 270 21.93 -6.74 -0.50
C SER A 270 21.74 -7.49 0.81
N GLY A 271 22.57 -8.50 1.08
CA GLY A 271 22.48 -9.23 2.34
C GLY A 271 22.55 -10.73 2.19
N LEU A 272 21.91 -11.45 3.10
CA LEU A 272 22.03 -12.88 3.27
C LEU A 272 20.67 -13.58 3.21
N VAL A 273 20.61 -14.69 2.46
CA VAL A 273 19.49 -15.64 2.49
C VAL A 273 20.05 -17.00 2.91
N LYS A 274 19.65 -17.49 4.07
CA LYS A 274 20.02 -18.84 4.54
C LYS A 274 19.03 -19.87 3.99
N ILE A 275 19.54 -20.85 3.26
CA ILE A 275 18.77 -21.94 2.63
C ILE A 275 18.90 -23.23 3.46
N ASN A 276 18.89 -23.12 4.77
CA ASN A 276 19.01 -24.29 5.64
C ASN A 276 17.62 -24.82 6.00
N GLY A 277 17.19 -25.91 5.32
CA GLY A 277 15.88 -26.51 5.48
C GLY A 277 14.87 -26.09 4.41
N ASN A 278 13.58 -26.30 4.71
CA ASN A 278 12.50 -26.06 3.74
C ASN A 278 12.02 -24.59 3.66
N VAL A 279 12.47 -23.77 4.60
CA VAL A 279 12.04 -22.35 4.70
C VAL A 279 13.27 -21.46 4.71
N PRO A 280 13.39 -20.52 3.77
CA PRO A 280 14.51 -19.57 3.76
C PRO A 280 14.39 -18.57 4.92
N VAL A 281 15.56 -18.15 5.43
CA VAL A 281 15.68 -17.08 6.43
C VAL A 281 16.40 -15.91 5.79
N PHE A 282 15.77 -14.75 5.80
CA PHE A 282 16.28 -13.52 5.19
C PHE A 282 17.01 -12.66 6.21
N ASP A 283 18.03 -11.95 5.75
CA ASP A 283 18.66 -10.82 6.42
C ASP A 283 19.14 -9.85 5.33
N LEU A 284 18.25 -8.98 4.87
CA LEU A 284 18.40 -8.18 3.68
C LEU A 284 18.33 -6.69 4.01
N LYS A 285 19.22 -5.93 3.42
CA LYS A 285 19.09 -4.49 3.27
C LYS A 285 18.33 -4.22 1.97
N VAL A 286 17.32 -3.37 2.05
CA VAL A 286 16.45 -3.00 0.93
C VAL A 286 16.46 -1.48 0.80
N ASP A 287 16.79 -1.00 -0.38
CA ASP A 287 16.79 0.42 -0.73
C ASP A 287 15.90 0.64 -1.97
N ALA A 288 14.85 1.45 -1.82
CA ALA A 288 13.93 1.83 -2.87
C ALA A 288 13.63 3.33 -2.73
N ASP A 289 14.18 4.16 -3.60
CA ASP A 289 14.09 5.61 -3.47
C ASP A 289 12.69 6.15 -3.81
N ARG A 290 12.06 5.55 -4.81
CA ARG A 290 10.78 6.01 -5.34
C ARG A 290 9.98 4.88 -5.95
N VAL A 291 8.95 4.48 -5.26
CA VAL A 291 8.02 3.43 -5.67
C VAL A 291 6.64 4.04 -5.83
N ASP A 292 5.98 3.80 -6.95
CA ASP A 292 4.58 4.15 -7.16
C ASP A 292 3.68 3.27 -6.28
N MET A 293 2.92 3.87 -5.39
CA MET A 293 2.05 3.16 -4.46
C MET A 293 0.93 2.40 -5.17
N GLY A 294 0.42 2.96 -6.27
CA GLY A 294 -0.59 2.29 -7.10
C GLY A 294 -0.05 1.02 -7.76
N ALA A 295 1.23 0.99 -8.15
CA ALA A 295 1.87 -0.19 -8.71
C ALA A 295 2.06 -1.33 -7.70
N LEU A 296 2.15 -1.03 -6.40
CA LEU A 296 2.27 -2.04 -5.33
C LEU A 296 0.93 -2.66 -4.93
N THR A 297 -0.18 -1.98 -5.22
CA THR A 297 -1.54 -2.41 -4.82
C THR A 297 -2.31 -3.09 -5.95
N VAL A 298 -1.65 -3.40 -7.06
CA VAL A 298 -2.26 -4.12 -8.19
C VAL A 298 -2.92 -5.42 -7.70
N GLY A 299 -4.21 -5.59 -8.06
CA GLY A 299 -5.01 -6.75 -7.62
C GLY A 299 -5.60 -6.65 -6.21
N ARG A 300 -5.43 -5.54 -5.52
CA ARG A 300 -6.07 -5.24 -4.22
C ARG A 300 -7.02 -4.06 -4.39
N ASP A 301 -8.17 -4.13 -3.72
CA ASP A 301 -9.15 -3.03 -3.68
C ASP A 301 -8.72 -1.98 -2.65
N VAL A 302 -7.62 -1.27 -2.97
CA VAL A 302 -7.05 -0.22 -2.14
C VAL A 302 -6.84 1.02 -2.99
N ASP A 303 -7.59 2.08 -2.67
CA ASP A 303 -7.45 3.38 -3.34
C ASP A 303 -6.28 4.15 -2.73
N VAL A 304 -5.09 3.95 -3.31
CA VAL A 304 -3.86 4.64 -2.92
C VAL A 304 -3.11 5.11 -4.15
N SER A 305 -2.59 6.31 -4.10
CA SER A 305 -1.73 6.90 -5.14
C SER A 305 -0.58 7.68 -4.52
N GLY A 306 0.37 8.11 -5.35
CA GLY A 306 1.56 8.82 -4.89
C GLY A 306 2.81 7.93 -4.89
N THR A 307 3.89 8.43 -4.31
CA THR A 307 5.17 7.70 -4.29
C THR A 307 5.68 7.51 -2.87
N ALA A 308 6.29 6.34 -2.62
CA ALA A 308 6.97 6.01 -1.38
C ALA A 308 8.43 5.61 -1.64
N GLY A 309 9.32 5.99 -0.73
CA GLY A 309 10.67 5.44 -0.61
C GLY A 309 10.79 4.59 0.64
N TYR A 310 11.62 3.57 0.60
CA TYR A 310 11.96 2.74 1.76
C TYR A 310 13.47 2.46 1.78
N HIS A 311 14.09 2.69 2.93
CA HIS A 311 15.49 2.40 3.19
C HIS A 311 15.61 1.67 4.52
N GLY A 312 15.89 0.38 4.48
CA GLY A 312 15.87 -0.39 5.72
C GLY A 312 16.37 -1.81 5.60
N ARG A 313 16.13 -2.56 6.66
CA ARG A 313 16.44 -3.97 6.80
C ARG A 313 15.16 -4.79 6.84
N LEU A 314 15.19 -5.95 6.20
CA LEU A 314 14.15 -6.98 6.22
C LEU A 314 14.78 -8.29 6.65
N TRP A 315 14.23 -8.95 7.67
CA TRP A 315 14.78 -10.20 8.19
C TRP A 315 13.68 -11.17 8.63
N GLY A 316 14.07 -12.42 8.90
CA GLY A 316 13.15 -13.46 9.37
C GLY A 316 12.78 -14.46 8.30
N THR A 317 11.64 -15.11 8.46
CA THR A 317 11.08 -16.08 7.51
C THR A 317 9.89 -15.49 6.75
N PRO A 318 9.43 -16.09 5.63
CA PRO A 318 8.25 -15.61 4.90
C PRO A 318 6.97 -15.51 5.77
N SER A 319 6.84 -16.33 6.80
CA SER A 319 5.70 -16.34 7.72
C SER A 319 5.88 -15.41 8.94
N ASP A 320 7.10 -14.99 9.23
CA ASP A 320 7.42 -14.10 10.36
C ASP A 320 8.54 -13.15 9.92
N LEU A 321 8.14 -12.15 9.11
CA LEU A 321 9.03 -11.12 8.61
C LEU A 321 9.11 -9.96 9.59
N GLY A 322 10.34 -9.60 9.94
CA GLY A 322 10.68 -8.34 10.58
C GLY A 322 11.14 -7.31 9.55
N LEU A 323 10.81 -6.06 9.79
CA LEU A 323 11.36 -4.94 9.03
C LEU A 323 11.63 -3.75 9.96
N GLU A 324 12.65 -2.98 9.64
CA GLU A 324 12.93 -1.68 10.25
C GLU A 324 13.56 -0.76 9.21
N GLY A 325 13.23 0.52 9.24
CA GLY A 325 13.80 1.46 8.29
C GLY A 325 13.06 2.78 8.24
N LYS A 326 13.48 3.57 7.26
CA LYS A 326 12.89 4.87 6.96
C LYS A 326 11.94 4.77 5.78
N VAL A 327 10.77 5.35 5.96
CA VAL A 327 9.76 5.53 4.90
C VAL A 327 9.70 7.01 4.54
N ILE A 328 9.69 7.31 3.26
CA ILE A 328 9.54 8.66 2.72
C ILE A 328 8.32 8.64 1.79
N LEU A 329 7.33 9.46 2.07
CA LEU A 329 6.12 9.58 1.26
C LEU A 329 6.11 10.92 0.54
N ASN A 330 5.62 10.94 -0.72
CA ASN A 330 5.44 12.17 -1.47
C ASN A 330 4.13 12.11 -2.25
N ASN A 331 3.28 13.11 -2.04
CA ASN A 331 1.96 13.28 -2.65
C ASN A 331 1.13 11.99 -2.57
N VAL A 332 1.07 11.39 -1.37
CA VAL A 332 0.33 10.16 -1.15
C VAL A 332 -1.12 10.50 -0.81
N THR A 333 -2.04 9.92 -1.58
CA THR A 333 -3.47 10.00 -1.30
C THR A 333 -3.98 8.60 -0.96
N TYR A 334 -4.72 8.50 0.14
CA TYR A 334 -5.38 7.27 0.59
C TYR A 334 -6.83 7.58 0.98
N SER A 335 -7.80 6.94 0.33
CA SER A 335 -9.23 7.16 0.58
C SER A 335 -9.63 8.65 0.60
N GLY A 336 -9.04 9.45 -0.29
CA GLY A 336 -9.27 10.89 -0.40
C GLY A 336 -8.44 11.77 0.55
N PHE A 337 -7.78 11.21 1.56
CA PHE A 337 -6.84 11.95 2.42
C PHE A 337 -5.49 12.11 1.74
N THR A 338 -4.97 13.33 1.68
CA THR A 338 -3.71 13.63 1.00
C THR A 338 -2.63 14.05 2.00
N VAL A 339 -1.45 13.42 1.85
CA VAL A 339 -0.22 13.78 2.53
C VAL A 339 0.76 14.31 1.49
N ASP A 340 1.16 15.56 1.58
CA ASP A 340 2.07 16.20 0.62
C ASP A 340 3.46 15.58 0.70
N SER A 341 3.97 15.42 1.90
CA SER A 341 5.22 14.71 2.17
C SER A 341 5.23 14.16 3.59
N ALA A 342 5.88 13.01 3.78
CA ALA A 342 6.13 12.49 5.11
C ALA A 342 7.48 11.77 5.19
N LYS A 343 8.06 11.75 6.38
CA LYS A 343 9.22 10.94 6.75
C LYS A 343 8.89 10.22 8.04
N ALA A 344 9.16 8.92 8.07
CA ALA A 344 8.88 8.10 9.23
C ALA A 344 10.00 7.09 9.48
N ASP A 345 10.33 6.88 10.74
CA ASP A 345 11.10 5.73 11.19
C ASP A 345 10.13 4.66 11.68
N VAL A 346 10.14 3.51 10.99
CA VAL A 346 9.17 2.43 11.22
C VAL A 346 9.86 1.11 11.53
N SER A 347 9.20 0.28 12.34
CA SER A 347 9.56 -1.12 12.48
C SER A 347 8.31 -2.00 12.56
N TYR A 348 8.41 -3.23 12.07
CA TYR A 348 7.38 -4.25 12.19
C TYR A 348 8.03 -5.56 12.64
N ILE A 349 7.71 -6.00 13.85
CA ILE A 349 8.33 -7.17 14.49
C ILE A 349 7.25 -7.94 15.22
N HIS A 350 7.11 -9.24 14.97
CA HIS A 350 6.14 -10.12 15.62
C HIS A 350 4.73 -9.50 15.68
N HIS A 351 4.20 -9.10 14.53
CA HIS A 351 2.89 -8.47 14.36
C HIS A 351 2.71 -7.08 14.98
N VAL A 352 3.78 -6.48 15.53
CA VAL A 352 3.73 -5.13 16.09
C VAL A 352 4.41 -4.15 15.13
N ALA A 353 3.62 -3.26 14.55
CA ALA A 353 4.13 -2.08 13.86
C ALA A 353 4.41 -0.97 14.88
N THR A 354 5.61 -0.42 14.85
CA THR A 354 6.00 0.72 15.65
C THR A 354 6.39 1.88 14.73
N LEU A 355 5.77 3.00 14.95
CA LEU A 355 6.12 4.28 14.38
C LEU A 355 6.92 5.04 15.44
N GLN A 356 8.23 5.12 15.26
CA GLN A 356 9.10 5.78 16.24
C GLN A 356 9.02 7.29 16.10
N THR A 357 9.01 7.78 14.85
CA THR A 357 8.83 9.18 14.51
C THR A 357 8.09 9.26 13.18
N LEU A 358 7.15 10.19 13.10
CA LEU A 358 6.54 10.64 11.85
C LEU A 358 6.62 12.16 11.81
N GLU A 359 7.10 12.70 10.72
CA GLU A 359 6.97 14.10 10.35
C GLU A 359 6.28 14.17 9.00
N ALA A 360 5.09 14.77 8.95
CA ALA A 360 4.31 14.88 7.73
C ALA A 360 3.85 16.32 7.49
N ASN A 361 3.80 16.71 6.23
CA ASN A 361 3.15 17.93 5.76
C ASN A 361 1.85 17.51 5.06
N LEU A 362 0.74 18.09 5.49
CA LEU A 362 -0.58 17.81 4.94
C LEU A 362 -1.49 19.03 5.12
N TYR A 363 -2.30 19.32 4.12
CA TYR A 363 -3.26 20.44 4.15
C TYR A 363 -2.68 21.77 4.64
N GLY A 364 -1.44 22.10 4.21
CA GLY A 364 -0.75 23.34 4.55
C GLY A 364 -0.15 23.41 5.96
N GLY A 365 -0.38 22.40 6.79
CA GLY A 365 0.17 22.27 8.14
C GLY A 365 1.14 21.10 8.28
N THR A 366 1.53 20.82 9.54
CA THR A 366 2.43 19.74 9.90
C THR A 366 1.78 18.79 10.91
N LEU A 367 2.12 17.52 10.80
CA LEU A 367 1.74 16.46 11.75
C LEU A 367 3.00 15.74 12.22
N GLN A 368 3.18 15.65 13.51
CA GLN A 368 4.16 14.76 14.15
C GLN A 368 3.42 13.65 14.88
N ALA A 369 3.92 12.43 14.80
CA ALA A 369 3.33 11.32 15.50
C ALA A 369 4.36 10.26 15.89
N ASP A 370 4.07 9.54 16.94
CA ASP A 370 4.69 8.29 17.33
C ASP A 370 3.61 7.30 17.81
N GLY A 371 3.88 6.00 17.75
CA GLY A 371 2.90 5.04 18.18
C GLY A 371 3.24 3.59 17.84
N ARG A 372 2.34 2.72 18.21
CA ARG A 372 2.41 1.30 17.90
C ARG A 372 1.04 0.73 17.63
N TRP A 373 1.00 -0.26 16.77
CA TRP A 373 -0.19 -1.02 16.42
C TRP A 373 0.13 -2.50 16.32
N ASN A 374 -0.67 -3.33 16.97
CA ASN A 374 -0.57 -4.78 16.83
C ASN A 374 -1.58 -5.25 15.78
N SER A 375 -1.07 -5.80 14.67
CA SER A 375 -1.90 -6.22 13.53
C SER A 375 -2.74 -7.47 13.80
N GLU A 376 -2.41 -8.25 14.83
CA GLU A 376 -3.12 -9.46 15.23
C GLU A 376 -4.22 -9.14 16.26
N SER A 377 -3.89 -8.43 17.34
CA SER A 377 -4.87 -8.07 18.37
C SER A 377 -5.70 -6.84 18.00
N GLY A 378 -5.22 -5.99 17.11
CA GLY A 378 -5.84 -4.70 16.76
C GLY A 378 -5.51 -3.57 17.73
N ASP A 379 -4.73 -3.80 18.79
CA ASP A 379 -4.42 -2.79 19.79
C ASP A 379 -3.57 -1.67 19.20
N ILE A 380 -4.00 -0.43 19.44
CA ILE A 380 -3.32 0.78 19.00
C ILE A 380 -3.03 1.72 20.17
N GLY A 381 -1.88 2.37 20.13
CA GLY A 381 -1.54 3.50 20.98
C GLY A 381 -0.63 4.46 20.23
N ALA A 382 -1.01 5.74 20.17
CA ALA A 382 -0.24 6.75 19.45
C ALA A 382 -0.38 8.12 20.12
N THR A 383 0.63 8.96 19.91
CA THR A 383 0.56 10.41 20.19
C THR A 383 0.66 11.16 18.88
N LEU A 384 -0.08 12.25 18.77
CA LEU A 384 -0.11 13.10 17.58
C LEU A 384 -0.02 14.56 18.01
N HIS A 385 0.83 15.31 17.33
CA HIS A 385 0.92 16.76 17.43
C HIS A 385 0.66 17.35 16.04
N ALA A 386 -0.43 18.08 15.90
CA ALA A 386 -0.80 18.80 14.68
C ALA A 386 -0.51 20.28 14.85
N ASP A 387 0.09 20.91 13.85
CA ASP A 387 0.29 22.36 13.81
C ASP A 387 -0.20 22.94 12.51
N SER A 388 -1.10 23.90 12.63
CA SER A 388 -1.62 24.74 11.54
C SER A 388 -2.24 23.96 10.36
N VAL A 389 -2.92 22.81 10.63
CA VAL A 389 -3.54 21.97 9.63
C VAL A 389 -4.88 22.55 9.19
N SER A 390 -5.06 22.82 7.87
CA SER A 390 -6.34 23.26 7.28
C SER A 390 -7.30 22.08 7.17
N VAL A 391 -8.41 22.13 7.89
CA VAL A 391 -9.42 21.05 7.86
C VAL A 391 -10.48 21.25 6.79
N GLY A 392 -10.59 22.44 6.21
CA GLY A 392 -11.64 22.74 5.20
C GLY A 392 -11.54 21.90 3.94
N ASP A 393 -10.34 21.45 3.59
CA ASP A 393 -10.06 20.64 2.41
C ASP A 393 -10.06 19.11 2.71
N MET A 394 -10.34 18.72 3.95
CA MET A 394 -10.35 17.31 4.34
C MET A 394 -11.63 16.60 3.89
N PRO A 395 -11.54 15.35 3.46
CA PRO A 395 -12.72 14.53 3.14
C PRO A 395 -13.69 14.44 4.32
N GLY A 396 -14.99 14.61 4.03
CA GLY A 396 -16.06 14.51 5.04
C GLY A 396 -16.32 15.79 5.85
N VAL A 397 -15.55 16.84 5.65
CA VAL A 397 -15.81 18.17 6.25
C VAL A 397 -16.92 18.88 5.45
N PRO A 398 -17.92 19.47 6.12
CA PRO A 398 -18.99 20.20 5.46
C PRO A 398 -18.44 21.34 4.60
N SER A 399 -19.03 21.52 3.40
CA SER A 399 -18.67 22.63 2.51
C SER A 399 -18.92 23.97 3.19
N GLY A 400 -17.95 24.88 3.10
CA GLY A 400 -18.04 26.21 3.74
C GLY A 400 -17.47 26.28 5.17
N LEU A 401 -17.06 25.16 5.76
CA LEU A 401 -16.31 25.17 7.00
C LEU A 401 -14.82 25.31 6.69
N GLY A 402 -14.25 26.47 7.01
CA GLY A 402 -12.80 26.72 7.00
C GLY A 402 -12.28 26.75 8.43
N ALA A 403 -11.19 26.05 8.70
CA ALA A 403 -10.48 26.16 9.97
C ALA A 403 -9.03 25.74 9.82
N ILE A 404 -8.15 26.38 10.58
CA ILE A 404 -6.76 25.96 10.78
C ILE A 404 -6.69 25.44 12.21
N ILE A 405 -6.30 24.17 12.37
CA ILE A 405 -6.32 23.47 13.65
C ILE A 405 -4.89 23.10 14.06
N SER A 406 -4.57 23.37 15.31
CA SER A 406 -3.38 22.85 15.99
C SER A 406 -3.82 22.12 17.27
N GLY A 407 -3.06 21.08 17.67
CA GLY A 407 -3.41 20.34 18.88
C GLY A 407 -2.54 19.15 19.18
N ASP A 408 -2.67 18.68 20.42
CA ASP A 408 -2.00 17.47 20.92
C ASP A 408 -3.07 16.41 21.23
N PHE A 409 -2.87 15.20 20.68
CA PHE A 409 -3.84 14.11 20.82
C PHE A 409 -3.16 12.81 21.22
N ILE A 410 -3.85 12.03 22.01
CA ILE A 410 -3.48 10.66 22.37
C ILE A 410 -4.57 9.74 21.80
N VAL A 411 -4.15 8.74 21.06
CA VAL A 411 -5.00 7.70 20.48
C VAL A 411 -4.72 6.38 21.20
N GLY A 412 -5.75 5.68 21.60
CA GLY A 412 -5.65 4.36 22.20
C GLY A 412 -6.85 3.51 21.87
N GLY A 413 -6.76 2.20 22.12
CA GLY A 413 -7.88 1.29 21.96
C GLY A 413 -7.62 0.15 21.00
N ASN A 414 -8.66 -0.29 20.27
CA ASN A 414 -8.58 -1.45 19.40
C ASN A 414 -9.22 -1.18 18.04
N THR A 415 -8.43 -1.37 16.96
CA THR A 415 -8.85 -1.06 15.58
C THR A 415 -9.77 -2.11 14.96
N ASN A 416 -9.92 -3.29 15.57
CA ASN A 416 -10.86 -4.32 15.12
C ASN A 416 -12.32 -3.93 15.42
N ASP A 417 -12.51 -3.01 16.37
CA ASP A 417 -13.80 -2.37 16.65
C ASP A 417 -13.56 -0.86 16.88
N LEU A 418 -13.92 -0.05 15.88
CA LEU A 418 -13.71 1.40 15.93
C LEU A 418 -14.44 2.09 17.09
N ASN A 419 -15.46 1.46 17.66
CA ASN A 419 -16.09 1.98 18.88
C ASN A 419 -15.16 1.91 20.10
N ASN A 420 -14.17 1.01 20.07
CA ASN A 420 -13.17 0.88 21.12
C ASN A 420 -11.93 1.76 20.91
N VAL A 421 -11.92 2.56 19.84
CA VAL A 421 -10.87 3.58 19.64
C VAL A 421 -11.23 4.83 20.43
N VAL A 422 -10.28 5.33 21.21
CA VAL A 422 -10.41 6.55 22.01
C VAL A 422 -9.37 7.55 21.54
N VAL A 423 -9.82 8.79 21.27
CA VAL A 423 -8.93 9.93 21.02
C VAL A 423 -9.20 10.99 22.09
N GLN A 424 -8.15 11.47 22.72
CA GLN A 424 -8.21 12.53 23.72
C GLN A 424 -7.15 13.58 23.44
N GLY A 425 -7.50 14.85 23.61
CA GLY A 425 -6.53 15.91 23.38
C GLY A 425 -7.11 17.28 23.56
N LYS A 426 -6.29 18.26 23.18
CA LYS A 426 -6.67 19.67 23.13
C LYS A 426 -6.48 20.20 21.74
N ALA A 427 -7.51 20.84 21.21
CA ALA A 427 -7.47 21.49 19.91
C ALA A 427 -7.54 23.02 20.08
N GLN A 428 -6.80 23.71 19.22
CA GLN A 428 -6.89 25.16 19.03
C GLN A 428 -7.19 25.42 17.56
N GLY A 429 -8.17 26.29 17.30
CA GLY A 429 -8.58 26.67 15.97
C GLY A 429 -8.43 28.17 15.75
N ASN A 430 -7.87 28.53 14.60
CA ASN A 430 -7.81 29.92 14.14
C ASN A 430 -8.47 30.03 12.77
N GLY A 431 -9.09 31.20 12.50
CA GLY A 431 -9.76 31.43 11.22
C GLY A 431 -10.91 30.46 10.93
N LEU A 432 -11.54 29.92 11.99
CA LEU A 432 -12.76 29.13 11.80
C LEU A 432 -13.82 30.02 11.19
N SER A 433 -14.33 29.62 10.05
CA SER A 433 -15.44 30.33 9.40
C SER A 433 -16.50 29.33 8.96
N TYR A 434 -17.74 29.70 9.17
CA TYR A 434 -18.87 28.94 8.67
C TYR A 434 -19.96 29.92 8.22
N ASP A 435 -20.40 29.80 6.97
CA ASP A 435 -21.44 30.61 6.36
C ASP A 435 -21.23 32.15 6.55
N GLY A 436 -19.96 32.60 6.49
CA GLY A 436 -19.54 34.00 6.64
C GLY A 436 -19.36 34.47 8.08
N ILE A 437 -19.63 33.64 9.09
CA ILE A 437 -19.33 33.96 10.51
C ILE A 437 -17.92 33.48 10.82
N ALA A 438 -17.08 34.40 11.24
CA ALA A 438 -15.71 34.10 11.65
C ALA A 438 -15.63 33.93 13.18
N LEU A 439 -14.94 32.87 13.60
CA LEU A 439 -14.60 32.57 14.97
C LEU A 439 -13.07 32.59 15.13
N ASP A 440 -12.56 33.29 16.10
CA ASP A 440 -11.12 33.43 16.34
C ASP A 440 -10.73 32.83 17.71
N GLY A 441 -9.50 32.36 17.79
CA GLY A 441 -8.92 31.87 19.04
C GLY A 441 -9.73 30.74 19.71
N LEU A 442 -10.31 29.85 18.89
CA LEU A 442 -11.08 28.72 19.40
C LEU A 442 -10.15 27.73 20.13
N SER A 443 -10.56 27.28 21.30
CA SER A 443 -9.89 26.19 22.03
C SER A 443 -10.93 25.27 22.63
N THR A 444 -10.64 23.96 22.67
CA THR A 444 -11.55 22.93 23.21
C THR A 444 -10.78 21.70 23.64
N ASP A 445 -11.27 21.00 24.64
CA ASP A 445 -10.87 19.63 24.92
C ASP A 445 -11.66 18.69 24.00
N VAL A 446 -10.95 17.79 23.34
CA VAL A 446 -11.48 16.82 22.38
C VAL A 446 -11.50 15.45 23.03
N HIS A 447 -12.62 14.79 22.99
CA HIS A 447 -12.76 13.39 23.37
C HIS A 447 -13.58 12.65 22.31
N TYR A 448 -13.02 11.60 21.73
CA TYR A 448 -13.73 10.64 20.88
C TYR A 448 -13.68 9.28 21.54
N GLY A 449 -14.80 8.60 21.63
CA GLY A 449 -14.91 7.25 22.15
C GLY A 449 -16.34 6.72 21.99
N ASN A 450 -16.50 5.43 21.82
CA ASN A 450 -17.80 4.78 21.57
C ASN A 450 -18.58 5.39 20.39
N GLY A 451 -17.86 5.84 19.35
CA GLY A 451 -18.47 6.48 18.19
C GLY A 451 -18.99 7.90 18.42
N ILE A 452 -18.67 8.53 19.57
CA ILE A 452 -19.12 9.88 19.93
C ILE A 452 -17.92 10.81 19.99
N LEU A 453 -17.96 11.88 19.21
CA LEU A 453 -17.04 13.02 19.31
C LEU A 453 -17.64 14.02 20.31
N GLN A 454 -16.87 14.39 21.32
CA GLN A 454 -17.21 15.40 22.32
C GLN A 454 -16.19 16.53 22.29
N LEU A 455 -16.66 17.76 22.19
CA LEU A 455 -15.89 18.97 22.33
C LEU A 455 -16.37 19.65 23.61
N THR A 456 -15.50 19.72 24.62
CA THR A 456 -15.87 20.27 25.92
C THR A 456 -15.03 21.49 26.25
N GLY A 457 -15.62 22.41 27.03
CA GLY A 457 -14.95 23.65 27.38
C GLY A 457 -14.60 24.51 26.18
N ILE A 458 -15.42 24.51 25.15
CA ILE A 458 -15.26 25.36 23.97
C ILE A 458 -15.12 26.82 24.45
N HIS A 459 -14.07 27.48 24.03
CA HIS A 459 -13.83 28.88 24.29
C HIS A 459 -13.25 29.54 23.02
N GLY A 460 -13.79 30.69 22.65
CA GLY A 460 -13.33 31.44 21.49
C GLY A 460 -13.94 32.84 21.43
N PHE A 461 -13.73 33.52 20.30
CA PHE A 461 -14.19 34.88 20.09
C PHE A 461 -15.05 34.96 18.84
N VAL A 462 -16.12 35.73 18.89
CA VAL A 462 -16.99 36.10 17.78
C VAL A 462 -16.86 37.61 17.62
N GLY A 463 -15.96 38.07 16.76
CA GLY A 463 -15.53 39.47 16.73
C GLY A 463 -14.97 39.93 18.08
N SER A 464 -15.59 40.96 18.69
CA SER A 464 -15.23 41.44 20.03
C SER A 464 -15.92 40.67 21.17
N GLY A 465 -16.88 39.80 20.86
CA GLY A 465 -17.58 38.99 21.83
C GLY A 465 -16.91 37.66 22.12
N THR A 466 -17.42 36.93 23.11
CA THR A 466 -16.91 35.61 23.51
C THR A 466 -17.90 34.49 23.18
N LEU A 467 -17.37 33.33 22.81
CA LEU A 467 -18.09 32.07 22.64
C LEU A 467 -17.64 31.08 23.71
N ARG A 468 -18.56 30.38 24.35
CA ARG A 468 -18.30 29.28 25.26
C ARG A 468 -19.33 28.17 25.04
N GLY A 469 -18.96 26.93 25.37
CA GLY A 469 -19.97 25.84 25.34
C GLY A 469 -19.36 24.46 25.24
N ASP A 470 -20.23 23.51 24.90
CA ASP A 470 -19.91 22.11 24.70
C ASP A 470 -20.71 21.61 23.49
N PHE A 471 -20.15 20.63 22.79
CA PHE A 471 -20.77 20.02 21.61
C PHE A 471 -20.44 18.54 21.55
N ALA A 472 -21.42 17.71 21.18
CA ALA A 472 -21.27 16.29 20.96
C ALA A 472 -21.88 15.87 19.62
N TYR A 473 -21.24 14.91 18.95
CA TYR A 473 -21.72 14.32 17.71
C TYR A 473 -21.53 12.80 17.71
N SER A 474 -22.62 12.05 17.53
CA SER A 474 -22.61 10.60 17.37
C SER A 474 -22.46 10.24 15.90
N LEU A 475 -21.37 9.53 15.56
CA LEU A 475 -21.08 9.07 14.19
C LEU A 475 -22.07 7.99 13.72
N SER A 476 -22.57 7.15 14.64
CA SER A 476 -23.49 6.05 14.32
C SER A 476 -24.90 6.56 13.99
N ASP A 477 -25.41 7.41 14.85
CA ASP A 477 -26.81 7.87 14.81
C ASP A 477 -26.94 9.22 14.14
N LYS A 478 -25.79 9.87 13.84
CA LYS A 478 -25.70 11.25 13.33
C LYS A 478 -26.39 12.27 14.24
N GLN A 479 -26.51 11.95 15.53
CA GLN A 479 -27.10 12.85 16.51
C GLN A 479 -26.11 13.91 16.93
N THR A 480 -26.60 15.15 16.98
CA THR A 480 -25.90 16.30 17.57
C THR A 480 -26.54 16.65 18.92
N ASP A 481 -25.72 17.12 19.84
CA ASP A 481 -26.12 17.77 21.07
C ASP A 481 -25.12 18.86 21.43
N GLY A 482 -25.57 20.09 21.63
CA GLY A 482 -24.65 21.19 21.89
C GLY A 482 -25.34 22.36 22.59
N ASN A 483 -24.56 22.97 23.49
CA ASN A 483 -24.94 24.22 24.17
C ASN A 483 -23.85 25.25 23.94
N LEU A 484 -24.18 26.35 23.30
CA LEU A 484 -23.26 27.44 23.00
C LEU A 484 -23.77 28.73 23.63
N ILE A 485 -22.88 29.49 24.26
CA ILE A 485 -23.14 30.79 24.87
C ILE A 485 -22.27 31.82 24.18
N ILE A 486 -22.93 32.74 23.50
CA ILE A 486 -22.31 33.90 22.88
C ILE A 486 -22.57 35.12 23.81
N THR A 487 -21.55 35.92 24.06
CA THR A 487 -21.68 37.12 24.90
C THR A 487 -21.03 38.32 24.22
N GLY A 488 -21.83 39.36 23.96
CA GLY A 488 -21.35 40.64 23.45
C GLY A 488 -20.74 40.62 22.07
N ALA A 489 -21.21 39.70 21.19
CA ALA A 489 -20.75 39.66 19.81
C ALA A 489 -21.28 40.84 18.99
N PRO A 490 -20.51 41.38 18.03
CA PRO A 490 -21.01 42.37 17.09
C PRO A 490 -22.15 41.79 16.21
N LEU A 491 -23.27 42.48 16.16
CA LEU A 491 -24.45 41.97 15.50
C LEU A 491 -24.30 42.00 13.95
N ASP A 492 -23.48 42.89 13.44
CA ASP A 492 -23.18 43.03 11.99
C ASP A 492 -22.53 41.78 11.39
N MET A 493 -21.83 40.96 12.18
CA MET A 493 -21.29 39.67 11.76
C MET A 493 -22.38 38.69 11.28
N PHE A 494 -23.61 38.85 11.72
CA PHE A 494 -24.73 38.02 11.37
C PHE A 494 -25.58 38.60 10.24
N SER A 495 -25.21 39.76 9.69
CA SER A 495 -25.97 40.47 8.63
C SER A 495 -26.16 39.63 7.36
N GLY A 496 -25.11 38.88 6.95
CA GLY A 496 -25.17 37.98 5.79
C GLY A 496 -26.16 36.83 6.00
N LEU A 497 -26.15 36.22 7.19
CA LEU A 497 -27.05 35.11 7.57
C LEU A 497 -28.51 35.61 7.65
N ALA A 498 -28.73 36.79 8.23
CA ALA A 498 -30.06 37.37 8.40
C ALA A 498 -30.64 38.03 7.13
N GLY A 499 -29.79 38.29 6.13
CA GLY A 499 -30.19 39.07 4.94
C GLY A 499 -30.59 40.52 5.24
N ALA A 500 -30.05 41.11 6.32
CA ALA A 500 -30.43 42.43 6.83
C ALA A 500 -29.18 43.16 7.34
N ASP A 501 -29.15 44.52 7.20
CA ASP A 501 -28.12 45.38 7.82
C ASP A 501 -28.35 45.41 9.34
N LEU A 502 -27.53 44.66 10.06
CA LEU A 502 -27.60 44.55 11.52
C LEU A 502 -26.47 45.36 12.15
N ARG A 503 -26.77 46.09 13.24
CA ARG A 503 -25.76 46.80 14.04
C ARG A 503 -26.10 46.67 15.52
N GLY A 504 -25.07 46.77 16.38
CA GLY A 504 -25.20 46.64 17.82
C GLY A 504 -24.44 45.44 18.35
N THR A 505 -24.80 44.98 19.53
CA THR A 505 -24.21 43.82 20.18
C THR A 505 -25.29 42.78 20.48
N VAL A 506 -24.88 41.49 20.43
CA VAL A 506 -25.79 40.37 20.75
C VAL A 506 -25.16 39.41 21.74
N SER A 507 -25.99 38.94 22.64
CA SER A 507 -25.73 37.78 23.49
C SER A 507 -26.80 36.73 23.26
N ALA A 508 -26.40 35.46 23.15
CA ALA A 508 -27.33 34.37 22.88
C ALA A 508 -26.94 33.08 23.61
N VAL A 509 -27.90 32.29 23.97
CA VAL A 509 -27.74 30.90 24.38
C VAL A 509 -28.36 30.05 23.27
N VAL A 510 -27.53 29.23 22.63
CA VAL A 510 -27.96 28.38 21.52
C VAL A 510 -27.87 26.94 21.95
N HIS A 511 -28.95 26.21 21.78
CA HIS A 511 -29.00 24.77 21.96
C HIS A 511 -29.26 24.11 20.61
N VAL A 512 -28.49 23.07 20.29
CA VAL A 512 -28.59 22.30 19.04
C VAL A 512 -28.79 20.84 19.40
N SER A 513 -29.77 20.15 18.79
CA SER A 513 -30.02 18.73 19.10
C SER A 513 -30.61 17.97 17.92
N GLY A 514 -30.46 16.65 17.92
CA GLY A 514 -31.12 15.73 16.98
C GLY A 514 -30.28 15.32 15.77
N THR A 515 -30.84 14.45 14.94
CA THR A 515 -30.24 13.92 13.70
C THR A 515 -30.31 14.91 12.54
N GLU A 516 -31.45 15.61 12.44
CA GLU A 516 -31.55 16.87 11.66
C GLU A 516 -31.46 17.98 12.69
N PRO A 517 -30.35 18.73 12.75
CA PRO A 517 -30.12 19.66 13.85
C PRO A 517 -31.26 20.64 14.00
N ILE A 518 -32.01 20.49 15.08
CA ILE A 518 -32.97 21.46 15.55
C ILE A 518 -32.21 22.40 16.48
N TRP A 519 -32.24 23.68 16.19
CA TRP A 519 -31.64 24.68 17.05
C TRP A 519 -32.70 25.50 17.76
N SER A 520 -32.40 25.87 18.99
CA SER A 520 -33.18 26.88 19.75
C SER A 520 -32.22 27.93 20.29
N MET A 521 -32.66 29.15 20.35
CA MET A 521 -31.84 30.29 20.73
C MET A 521 -32.64 31.27 21.61
N ASP A 522 -32.07 31.59 22.78
CA ASP A 522 -32.47 32.72 23.58
C ASP A 522 -31.56 33.90 23.23
N LEU A 523 -32.12 34.95 22.70
CA LEU A 523 -31.42 36.09 22.14
C LEU A 523 -31.64 37.35 23.01
N ASN A 524 -30.54 38.09 23.21
CA ASN A 524 -30.58 39.46 23.75
C ASN A 524 -29.62 40.34 22.93
N ALA A 525 -30.17 41.34 22.23
CA ALA A 525 -29.36 42.31 21.50
C ALA A 525 -29.60 43.72 22.05
N ALA A 526 -28.58 44.58 22.05
CA ALA A 526 -28.65 45.89 22.66
C ALA A 526 -27.97 46.97 21.77
N ASP A 527 -28.45 48.19 21.93
CA ASP A 527 -27.85 49.42 21.39
C ASP A 527 -27.54 49.33 19.90
N GLY A 528 -28.54 49.02 19.08
CA GLY A 528 -28.30 48.71 17.68
C GLY A 528 -29.34 49.24 16.69
N ALA A 529 -29.28 48.65 15.48
CA ALA A 529 -30.22 48.94 14.40
C ALA A 529 -30.41 47.71 13.51
N VAL A 530 -31.62 47.52 12.95
CA VAL A 530 -31.95 46.56 11.91
C VAL A 530 -32.41 47.35 10.69
N ASN A 531 -31.74 47.24 9.54
CA ASN A 531 -32.03 48.02 8.33
C ASN A 531 -32.20 49.54 8.61
N GLY A 532 -31.34 50.09 9.47
CA GLY A 532 -31.36 51.50 9.88
C GLY A 532 -32.43 51.87 10.92
N MET A 533 -33.26 50.92 11.36
CA MET A 533 -34.19 51.06 12.49
C MET A 533 -33.42 50.83 13.79
N GLY A 534 -33.27 51.85 14.60
CA GLY A 534 -32.60 51.77 15.87
C GLY A 534 -33.43 50.99 16.90
N PHE A 535 -32.74 50.29 17.80
CA PHE A 535 -33.30 49.67 18.98
C PHE A 535 -32.40 49.90 20.22
N ASP A 536 -33.06 49.97 21.39
CA ASP A 536 -32.36 50.00 22.65
C ASP A 536 -32.12 48.53 23.14
N ASN A 537 -33.10 47.67 22.89
CA ASN A 537 -33.01 46.25 23.27
C ASN A 537 -33.96 45.40 22.41
N ILE A 538 -33.45 44.22 22.00
CA ILE A 538 -34.22 43.11 21.43
C ILE A 538 -33.96 41.88 22.28
N TYR A 539 -35.01 41.23 22.74
CA TYR A 539 -34.90 39.94 23.42
C TYR A 539 -35.98 39.01 22.95
N GLY A 540 -35.69 37.70 22.86
CA GLY A 540 -36.66 36.74 22.39
C GLY A 540 -36.11 35.33 22.28
N ASN A 541 -37.03 34.44 21.97
CA ASN A 541 -36.77 33.03 21.79
C ASN A 541 -37.12 32.65 20.35
N LEU A 542 -36.17 31.95 19.74
CA LEU A 542 -36.30 31.46 18.39
C LEU A 542 -35.92 29.99 18.36
N HIS A 543 -36.49 29.24 17.42
CA HIS A 543 -36.06 27.89 17.12
C HIS A 543 -36.19 27.63 15.60
N GLY A 544 -35.56 26.54 15.15
CA GLY A 544 -35.68 26.21 13.75
C GLY A 544 -34.92 24.95 13.34
N THR A 545 -35.03 24.62 12.06
CA THR A 545 -34.28 23.55 11.41
C THR A 545 -33.69 24.09 10.11
N GLY A 546 -32.40 23.90 9.89
CA GLY A 546 -31.74 24.49 8.72
C GLY A 546 -31.92 26.00 8.65
N ARG A 547 -32.49 26.50 7.55
CA ARG A 547 -32.75 27.92 7.31
C ARG A 547 -34.23 28.34 7.59
N GLN A 548 -35.02 27.47 8.22
CA GLN A 548 -36.33 27.81 8.72
C GLN A 548 -36.21 28.35 10.16
N ILE A 549 -36.73 29.54 10.38
CA ILE A 549 -36.72 30.25 11.67
C ILE A 549 -38.14 30.37 12.14
N VAL A 550 -38.41 30.00 13.37
CA VAL A 550 -39.66 30.25 14.11
C VAL A 550 -39.33 31.21 15.23
N ILE A 551 -40.03 32.29 15.28
CA ILE A 551 -39.98 33.29 16.34
C ILE A 551 -41.12 32.96 17.31
N ASP A 552 -40.78 32.40 18.47
CA ASP A 552 -41.79 32.07 19.48
C ASP A 552 -42.33 33.34 20.15
N ASP A 553 -41.41 34.17 20.58
CA ASP A 553 -41.71 35.48 21.18
C ASP A 553 -40.47 36.37 21.06
N MET A 554 -40.60 37.50 20.42
CA MET A 554 -39.54 38.49 20.31
C MET A 554 -40.10 39.87 20.66
N THR A 555 -39.43 40.54 21.57
CA THR A 555 -39.74 41.91 21.93
C THR A 555 -38.61 42.81 21.51
N TYR A 556 -38.96 43.81 20.71
CA TYR A 556 -38.11 44.91 20.24
C TYR A 556 -38.53 46.19 20.95
N ARG A 557 -37.60 46.88 21.60
CA ARG A 557 -37.82 48.16 22.26
C ARG A 557 -36.96 49.24 21.65
N TYR A 558 -37.59 50.40 21.44
CA TYR A 558 -36.86 51.58 21.01
C TYR A 558 -37.53 52.82 21.63
N LYS A 559 -36.78 53.54 22.49
CA LYS A 559 -37.28 54.67 23.28
C LYS A 559 -38.54 54.28 24.03
N ASP A 560 -39.67 54.95 23.69
CA ASP A 560 -40.94 54.73 24.39
C ASP A 560 -41.78 53.57 23.79
N GLY A 561 -41.38 53.09 22.58
CA GLY A 561 -42.13 52.08 21.84
C GLY A 561 -41.70 50.66 22.17
N SER A 562 -42.69 49.76 22.22
CA SER A 562 -42.46 48.29 22.37
C SER A 562 -43.16 47.59 21.20
N HIS A 563 -42.44 46.66 20.58
CA HIS A 563 -42.94 45.82 19.49
C HIS A 563 -42.75 44.36 19.88
N ARG A 564 -43.79 43.55 19.75
CA ARG A 564 -43.72 42.12 20.00
C ARG A 564 -43.98 41.39 18.69
N ALA A 565 -43.09 40.48 18.32
CA ALA A 565 -43.16 39.70 17.10
C ALA A 565 -43.23 38.22 17.39
N SER A 566 -44.03 37.49 16.60
CA SER A 566 -44.03 36.01 16.57
C SER A 566 -44.32 35.52 15.16
N GLY A 567 -43.98 34.27 14.84
CA GLY A 567 -44.27 33.70 13.54
C GLY A 567 -43.08 32.94 12.92
N SER A 568 -43.03 32.85 11.61
CA SER A 568 -41.96 32.08 10.95
C SER A 568 -41.43 32.74 9.67
N ILE A 569 -40.20 32.45 9.35
CA ILE A 569 -39.52 32.85 8.13
C ILE A 569 -38.70 31.65 7.59
N ASN A 570 -38.85 31.37 6.30
CA ASN A 570 -37.94 30.45 5.59
C ASN A 570 -36.99 31.25 4.72
N LEU A 571 -35.71 31.22 5.06
CA LEU A 571 -34.71 32.07 4.37
C LEU A 571 -34.37 31.59 2.93
N ASP A 572 -34.68 30.33 2.59
CA ASP A 572 -34.44 29.82 1.23
C ASP A 572 -35.57 30.17 0.25
N SER A 573 -36.81 29.96 0.71
CA SER A 573 -38.00 30.24 -0.11
C SER A 573 -38.50 31.66 0.01
N GLY A 574 -38.03 32.42 1.01
CA GLY A 574 -38.54 33.76 1.34
C GLY A 574 -39.97 33.75 1.92
N ILE A 575 -40.56 32.59 2.17
CA ILE A 575 -41.91 32.50 2.76
C ILE A 575 -41.87 33.00 4.19
N LEU A 576 -42.80 33.85 4.53
CA LEU A 576 -42.97 34.45 5.85
C LEU A 576 -44.41 34.44 6.33
N ASP A 577 -44.60 34.34 7.64
CA ASP A 577 -45.87 34.48 8.35
C ASP A 577 -45.56 35.12 9.71
N LEU A 578 -45.69 36.41 9.84
CA LEU A 578 -45.28 37.20 10.99
C LEU A 578 -46.44 37.99 11.58
N ARG A 579 -46.58 37.96 12.90
CA ARG A 579 -47.49 38.88 13.64
C ARG A 579 -46.64 39.83 14.46
N ILE A 580 -46.97 41.11 14.37
CA ILE A 580 -46.24 42.15 15.12
C ILE A 580 -47.28 43.04 15.80
N ASP A 581 -47.17 43.14 17.13
CA ASP A 581 -47.91 44.06 17.97
C ASP A 581 -47.03 45.23 18.38
N THR A 582 -47.40 46.42 18.03
CA THR A 582 -46.69 47.66 18.36
C THR A 582 -47.50 48.44 19.38
N GLN A 583 -46.88 48.82 20.46
CA GLN A 583 -47.47 49.61 21.52
C GLN A 583 -46.64 50.86 21.79
N HIS A 584 -47.34 52.00 21.89
CA HIS A 584 -46.81 53.31 22.28
C HIS A 584 -45.51 53.71 21.53
N ALA A 585 -45.45 53.45 20.22
CA ALA A 585 -44.31 53.82 19.37
C ALA A 585 -44.56 55.23 18.76
N ARG A 586 -43.46 55.88 18.37
CA ARG A 586 -43.51 57.12 17.62
C ARG A 586 -43.83 56.83 16.16
N LEU A 587 -44.87 57.48 15.62
CA LEU A 587 -45.31 57.30 14.22
C LEU A 587 -44.16 57.56 13.23
N GLU A 588 -43.39 58.63 13.45
CA GLU A 588 -42.26 59.01 12.62
C GLU A 588 -41.17 57.94 12.56
N GLN A 589 -41.03 57.15 13.63
CA GLN A 589 -40.06 56.05 13.67
C GLN A 589 -40.59 54.82 12.92
N VAL A 590 -41.87 54.47 13.10
CA VAL A 590 -42.49 53.36 12.38
C VAL A 590 -42.52 53.63 10.88
N LEU A 591 -42.78 54.84 10.46
CA LEU A 591 -42.78 55.24 9.05
C LEU A 591 -41.38 55.21 8.45
N LYS A 592 -40.36 55.63 9.18
CA LYS A 592 -38.95 55.52 8.73
C LYS A 592 -38.58 54.08 8.46
N ALA A 593 -39.10 53.12 9.22
CA ALA A 593 -38.89 51.70 9.00
C ALA A 593 -39.41 51.18 7.66
N THR A 594 -40.45 51.79 7.12
CA THR A 594 -41.01 51.40 5.83
C THR A 594 -40.16 51.90 4.61
N GLY A 595 -39.05 52.61 4.86
CA GLY A 595 -38.15 53.15 3.85
C GLY A 595 -38.76 54.36 3.11
N LYS A 596 -39.92 54.85 3.53
CA LYS A 596 -40.59 56.03 2.92
C LYS A 596 -40.33 57.27 3.77
N ASP A 597 -39.81 58.34 3.15
CA ASP A 597 -39.69 59.64 3.79
C ASP A 597 -41.08 60.30 3.81
N LEU A 598 -41.78 60.12 4.94
CA LEU A 598 -43.09 60.75 5.18
C LEU A 598 -42.93 61.87 6.23
N THR A 599 -42.16 62.90 5.85
CA THR A 599 -42.00 64.09 6.70
C THR A 599 -43.36 64.78 6.96
N GLY A 600 -43.61 65.20 8.21
CA GLY A 600 -44.86 65.88 8.61
C GLY A 600 -45.95 64.95 9.18
N PHE A 601 -45.59 63.66 9.42
CA PHE A 601 -46.45 62.73 10.18
C PHE A 601 -45.84 62.56 11.57
N THR A 602 -46.59 62.89 12.60
CA THR A 602 -46.18 62.73 14.02
C THR A 602 -47.30 62.15 14.82
N GLY A 603 -46.95 61.56 15.99
CA GLY A 603 -47.94 61.05 16.94
C GLY A 603 -47.49 59.71 17.55
N TRP A 604 -48.42 59.16 18.34
CA TRP A 604 -48.24 57.83 18.90
C TRP A 604 -49.01 56.80 18.08
N VAL A 605 -48.45 55.62 17.92
CA VAL A 605 -49.05 54.52 17.17
C VAL A 605 -49.13 53.26 18.06
N ASN A 606 -50.30 52.65 18.05
CA ASN A 606 -50.51 51.24 18.41
C ASN A 606 -50.96 50.52 17.16
N ASN A 607 -50.35 49.39 16.86
CA ASN A 607 -50.58 48.70 15.59
C ASN A 607 -50.48 47.18 15.83
N THR A 608 -51.42 46.43 15.28
CA THR A 608 -51.33 44.98 15.15
C THR A 608 -51.27 44.66 13.67
N VAL A 609 -50.22 44.00 13.21
CA VAL A 609 -50.02 43.66 11.81
C VAL A 609 -49.72 42.16 11.64
N HIS A 610 -50.31 41.58 10.62
CA HIS A 610 -50.00 40.27 10.11
C HIS A 610 -49.38 40.43 8.74
N ILE A 611 -48.19 39.87 8.55
CA ILE A 611 -47.43 39.88 7.31
C ILE A 611 -47.26 38.45 6.83
N SER A 612 -47.73 38.12 5.63
CA SER A 612 -47.67 36.78 5.06
C SER A 612 -47.18 36.84 3.58
N GLY A 613 -46.99 35.67 2.97
CA GLY A 613 -46.55 35.59 1.58
C GLY A 613 -45.02 35.40 1.44
N THR A 614 -44.38 36.14 0.59
CA THR A 614 -42.92 36.05 0.40
C THR A 614 -42.24 37.39 0.64
N THR A 615 -40.95 37.37 0.93
CA THR A 615 -40.13 38.59 1.10
C THR A 615 -40.23 39.54 -0.13
N ASP A 616 -40.36 38.98 -1.34
CA ASP A 616 -40.48 39.72 -2.59
C ASP A 616 -41.90 40.22 -2.88
N ASN A 617 -42.90 39.50 -2.37
CA ASN A 617 -44.30 39.84 -2.53
C ASN A 617 -45.09 39.61 -1.25
N PRO A 618 -44.91 40.44 -0.21
CA PRO A 618 -45.63 40.32 1.06
C PRO A 618 -47.08 40.78 0.92
N SER A 619 -47.98 40.07 1.65
CA SER A 619 -49.33 40.52 1.94
C SER A 619 -49.33 41.02 3.39
N VAL A 620 -49.89 42.20 3.61
CA VAL A 620 -49.92 42.86 4.91
C VAL A 620 -51.37 43.20 5.29
N GLU A 621 -51.82 42.79 6.45
CA GLU A 621 -53.09 43.21 6.98
C GLU A 621 -52.97 43.62 8.45
N GLY A 622 -53.72 44.63 8.87
CA GLY A 622 -53.59 45.08 10.23
C GLY A 622 -54.59 46.14 10.66
N LYS A 623 -54.43 46.49 11.93
CA LYS A 623 -55.20 47.58 12.53
C LYS A 623 -54.27 48.60 13.14
N VAL A 624 -54.43 49.86 12.79
CA VAL A 624 -53.68 50.98 13.34
C VAL A 624 -54.54 51.92 14.13
N ILE A 625 -54.00 52.34 15.28
CA ILE A 625 -54.57 53.40 16.12
C ILE A 625 -53.50 54.47 16.26
N LEU A 626 -53.80 55.67 15.80
CA LEU A 626 -52.95 56.85 15.97
C LEU A 626 -53.55 57.77 16.99
N SER A 627 -52.69 58.39 17.84
CA SER A 627 -53.17 59.34 18.87
C SER A 627 -52.18 60.48 19.05
N TYR A 628 -52.73 61.67 19.33
CA TYR A 628 -52.05 62.91 19.68
C TYR A 628 -50.91 63.27 18.72
N GLY A 629 -51.23 63.49 17.47
CA GLY A 629 -50.25 63.74 16.42
C GLY A 629 -50.68 64.80 15.41
N SER A 630 -49.91 64.88 14.32
CA SER A 630 -50.23 65.75 13.17
C SER A 630 -49.93 65.03 11.86
N VAL A 631 -50.70 65.38 10.85
CA VAL A 631 -50.46 65.01 9.43
C VAL A 631 -50.34 66.30 8.63
N LYS A 632 -49.12 66.60 8.13
CA LYS A 632 -48.77 67.77 7.39
C LYS A 632 -49.28 69.08 8.04
N GLY A 633 -49.15 69.14 9.38
CA GLY A 633 -49.55 70.30 10.20
C GLY A 633 -50.99 70.30 10.69
N TYR A 634 -51.84 69.36 10.28
CA TYR A 634 -53.21 69.25 10.78
C TYR A 634 -53.14 68.31 11.99
N LEU A 635 -53.60 68.76 13.15
CA LEU A 635 -53.64 68.02 14.42
C LEU A 635 -54.77 67.01 14.40
N TYR A 636 -54.53 65.84 15.02
CA TYR A 636 -55.51 64.81 15.33
C TYR A 636 -55.36 64.35 16.75
N ASP A 637 -56.44 64.04 17.42
CA ASP A 637 -56.44 63.42 18.75
C ASP A 637 -56.45 61.90 18.66
N TYR A 638 -57.23 61.35 17.70
CA TYR A 638 -57.42 59.92 17.53
C TYR A 638 -57.78 59.58 16.08
N VAL A 639 -57.13 58.57 15.51
CA VAL A 639 -57.45 57.94 14.22
C VAL A 639 -57.30 56.42 14.36
N GLN A 640 -58.31 55.71 13.88
CA GLN A 640 -58.26 54.24 13.81
C GLN A 640 -58.64 53.83 12.39
N ALA A 641 -57.93 52.83 11.84
CA ALA A 641 -58.27 52.20 10.58
C ALA A 641 -57.79 50.76 10.53
N ASP A 642 -58.53 49.94 9.80
CA ASP A 642 -58.02 48.66 9.32
C ASP A 642 -57.37 48.88 7.98
N TYR A 643 -56.26 48.23 7.72
CA TYR A 643 -55.52 48.34 6.49
C TYR A 643 -55.09 46.99 5.91
N ARG A 644 -55.03 46.90 4.62
CA ARG A 644 -54.57 45.76 3.89
C ARG A 644 -53.65 46.21 2.74
N MET A 645 -52.62 45.48 2.49
CA MET A 645 -51.75 45.63 1.31
C MET A 645 -51.62 44.27 0.64
N ASP A 646 -51.93 44.21 -0.63
CA ASP A 646 -51.76 43.03 -1.47
C ASP A 646 -51.24 43.48 -2.85
N ASN A 647 -50.21 42.80 -3.37
CA ASN A 647 -49.55 43.13 -4.61
C ASN A 647 -49.18 44.65 -4.73
N GLY A 648 -48.73 45.25 -3.63
CA GLY A 648 -48.34 46.65 -3.54
C GLY A 648 -49.47 47.66 -3.53
N VAL A 649 -50.74 47.21 -3.52
CA VAL A 649 -51.94 48.08 -3.43
C VAL A 649 -52.38 48.14 -1.99
N TRP A 650 -52.52 49.36 -1.46
CA TRP A 650 -52.99 49.59 -0.07
C TRP A 650 -54.48 49.92 -0.09
N GLU A 651 -55.20 49.28 0.80
CA GLU A 651 -56.62 49.52 1.08
C GLU A 651 -56.77 49.87 2.56
N LEU A 652 -57.55 50.93 2.84
CA LEU A 652 -57.91 51.39 4.17
C LEU A 652 -59.41 51.24 4.32
N THR A 653 -59.85 50.57 5.41
CA THR A 653 -61.27 50.33 5.72
C THR A 653 -61.51 50.61 7.18
N ASN A 654 -62.79 50.80 7.52
CA ASN A 654 -63.22 51.00 8.91
C ASN A 654 -62.53 52.18 9.62
N GLY A 655 -62.17 53.24 8.84
CA GLY A 655 -61.49 54.40 9.34
C GLY A 655 -62.48 55.47 9.93
#